data_48d5ea6bb949614494f84a862bb2469e
#
_entry.id   48d5ea6bb949614494f84a862bb2469e
#
_cell.length_a   1.000
_cell.length_b   1.000
_cell.length_c   1.000
_cell.angle_alpha   90.00
_cell.angle_beta   90.00
_cell.angle_gamma   90.00
#
_symmetry.space_group_name_H-M   'P 1'
#
loop_
_entity.id
_entity.type
_entity.pdbx_description
1 polymer ?
#
loop_
_entity_poly.entity_id
_entity_poly.type
_entity_poly.pdbx_seq_one_letter_code
_entity_poly.pdbx_strand_id
1 'polypeptide(L)'
;MKLIKRLDIFILKNFLTLFAGTFCISMFVVMMQFLWKYINDLVGKGLGLDVYAKFFFYAGETLVPLALPLAILLASLISFGNMGERLELLAIKAAGISLFRTLRPLIILNLLFALGSFHFQNKIVPDAQENLMQLLFSMRQKSPELDIPEGAFYDGIENINLYVNKKNKETGMLYDVIIYNMQDGVNKAHIILADSAKLETSADKMHLMLHLYQGEQFENLQSDALQARNVPYRRETFVEKHFIIDFDSNFNITDNENVAGSSFTKNMNELTQDIDSMEMYYDSLSIVYTKDMARNTLNVPHKARLSDYDSLAIAHMNDSTRKVLEKEEKVYLAQRSVAMPKSDVNIDSLLSKLDPQDKQRVFANAVQKATFQEMDAEYKEALMENGNKEIRRHWIRYWEKITMSLACLMFFFIGAPLGAIIRKGGLGFPVVVAVIIFIVYYIINTFGTKVGREGSMPVMLGMWLSTLVLAPLGVFFTVKSNNDSTVFNMDAYVNLWKKVIGIRPKRYISRKEVIINDPNYAELAQTLDQLSANAQEYLNALPRSSLLGYAKYIFRFGLSKDVDVEAENINNVLEYVVECLSNSKDRQILHWLNDYPVMDTHSFRFYRRRKKDLKIIIQNSETIKNHIYGKILSVQ
;
A
#
# COMPACT_ATOMS: atom_id res chain seq x y z
N MET A 1 10.76 -45.54 16.05
CA MET A 1 10.58 -44.21 16.67
C MET A 1 9.36 -43.54 16.06
N LYS A 2 8.33 -43.17 16.85
CA LYS A 2 7.18 -42.44 16.31
C LYS A 2 7.67 -41.08 15.87
N LEU A 3 7.61 -40.77 14.57
CA LEU A 3 8.03 -39.51 13.96
C LEU A 3 7.30 -38.29 14.56
N ILE A 4 6.04 -38.45 14.98
CA ILE A 4 5.18 -37.43 15.54
C ILE A 4 4.87 -37.74 16.99
N LYS A 5 5.22 -36.83 17.90
CA LYS A 5 4.94 -36.97 19.35
C LYS A 5 3.56 -36.40 19.68
N ARG A 6 2.99 -36.79 20.83
CA ARG A 6 1.68 -36.29 21.30
C ARG A 6 1.66 -34.73 21.40
N LEU A 7 2.77 -34.14 21.81
CA LEU A 7 2.93 -32.67 21.87
C LEU A 7 2.80 -32.02 20.48
N ASP A 8 3.40 -32.62 19.45
CA ASP A 8 3.35 -32.10 18.08
C ASP A 8 1.89 -32.10 17.56
N ILE A 9 1.13 -33.16 17.86
CA ILE A 9 -0.29 -33.26 17.49
C ILE A 9 -1.13 -32.22 18.24
N PHE A 10 -0.86 -32.00 19.51
CA PHE A 10 -1.56 -30.99 20.32
C PHE A 10 -1.36 -29.59 19.74
N ILE A 11 -0.13 -29.22 19.44
CA ILE A 11 0.20 -27.90 18.86
C ILE A 11 -0.43 -27.74 17.48
N LEU A 12 -0.31 -28.75 16.60
CA LEU A 12 -0.91 -28.75 15.27
C LEU A 12 -2.44 -28.60 15.33
N LYS A 13 -3.11 -29.36 16.21
CA LYS A 13 -4.56 -29.28 16.35
C LYS A 13 -5.03 -27.92 16.80
N ASN A 14 -4.39 -27.33 17.81
CA ASN A 14 -4.71 -25.99 18.29
C ASN A 14 -4.51 -24.94 17.20
N PHE A 15 -3.38 -25.01 16.50
CA PHE A 15 -3.09 -24.07 15.42
C PHE A 15 -4.07 -24.21 14.25
N LEU A 16 -4.33 -25.42 13.75
CA LEU A 16 -5.21 -25.64 12.60
C LEU A 16 -6.66 -25.21 12.87
N THR A 17 -7.17 -25.45 14.09
CA THR A 17 -8.51 -24.99 14.47
C THR A 17 -8.61 -23.47 14.44
N LEU A 18 -7.61 -22.78 14.98
CA LEU A 18 -7.55 -21.32 14.95
C LEU A 18 -7.30 -20.79 13.54
N PHE A 19 -6.43 -21.47 12.79
CA PHE A 19 -6.13 -21.10 11.40
C PHE A 19 -7.37 -21.16 10.51
N ALA A 20 -8.20 -22.18 10.61
CA ALA A 20 -9.44 -22.27 9.85
C ALA A 20 -10.36 -21.08 10.13
N GLY A 21 -10.55 -20.71 11.40
CA GLY A 21 -11.35 -19.55 11.78
C GLY A 21 -10.74 -18.22 11.33
N THR A 22 -9.44 -18.03 11.54
CA THR A 22 -8.76 -16.79 11.13
C THR A 22 -8.66 -16.66 9.62
N PHE A 23 -8.58 -17.78 8.88
CA PHE A 23 -8.60 -17.76 7.42
C PHE A 23 -9.96 -17.31 6.88
N CYS A 24 -11.06 -17.83 7.43
CA CYS A 24 -12.40 -17.37 7.05
C CYS A 24 -12.60 -15.87 7.34
N ILE A 25 -12.14 -15.39 8.51
CA ILE A 25 -12.21 -13.96 8.86
C ILE A 25 -11.35 -13.12 7.92
N SER A 26 -10.10 -13.52 7.68
CA SER A 26 -9.20 -12.80 6.78
C SER A 26 -9.73 -12.76 5.36
N MET A 27 -10.26 -13.88 4.87
CA MET A 27 -10.89 -13.98 3.56
C MET A 27 -12.10 -13.07 3.42
N PHE A 28 -12.96 -13.05 4.46
CA PHE A 28 -14.11 -12.15 4.49
C PHE A 28 -13.71 -10.67 4.45
N VAL A 29 -12.70 -10.26 5.24
CA VAL A 29 -12.22 -8.87 5.26
C VAL A 29 -11.65 -8.45 3.90
N VAL A 30 -10.81 -9.29 3.31
CA VAL A 30 -10.20 -9.02 1.99
C VAL A 30 -11.26 -9.02 0.89
N MET A 31 -12.23 -9.94 0.94
CA MET A 31 -13.35 -9.99 0.01
C MET A 31 -14.23 -8.73 0.11
N MET A 32 -14.51 -8.23 1.32
CA MET A 32 -15.27 -7.00 1.52
C MET A 32 -14.54 -5.78 0.93
N GLN A 33 -13.21 -5.70 1.11
CA GLN A 33 -12.40 -4.65 0.49
C GLN A 33 -12.46 -4.74 -1.06
N PHE A 34 -12.40 -5.95 -1.59
CA PHE A 34 -12.49 -6.20 -3.03
C PHE A 34 -13.87 -5.83 -3.58
N LEU A 35 -14.94 -6.24 -2.91
CA LEU A 35 -16.32 -5.89 -3.28
C LEU A 35 -16.54 -4.39 -3.36
N TRP A 36 -16.01 -3.64 -2.39
CA TRP A 36 -16.11 -2.18 -2.37
C TRP A 36 -15.53 -1.53 -3.62
N LYS A 37 -14.46 -2.12 -4.14
CA LYS A 37 -13.81 -1.65 -5.38
C LYS A 37 -14.69 -1.85 -6.61
N TYR A 38 -15.46 -2.95 -6.68
CA TYR A 38 -16.25 -3.34 -7.85
C TYR A 38 -17.77 -3.18 -7.65
N ILE A 39 -18.20 -2.45 -6.63
CA ILE A 39 -19.63 -2.30 -6.30
C ILE A 39 -20.44 -1.69 -7.45
N ASN A 40 -19.85 -0.75 -8.18
CA ASN A 40 -20.49 -0.11 -9.33
C ASN A 40 -20.68 -1.08 -10.52
N ASP A 41 -19.79 -2.04 -10.67
CA ASP A 41 -19.87 -3.06 -11.71
C ASP A 41 -20.94 -4.14 -11.39
N LEU A 42 -21.31 -4.26 -10.11
CA LEU A 42 -22.22 -5.29 -9.61
C LEU A 42 -23.66 -4.79 -9.43
N VAL A 43 -23.84 -3.56 -8.94
CA VAL A 43 -25.16 -3.05 -8.55
C VAL A 43 -25.87 -2.39 -9.72
N GLY A 44 -27.19 -2.64 -9.85
CA GLY A 44 -28.05 -1.95 -10.82
C GLY A 44 -28.14 -2.60 -12.20
N LYS A 45 -27.28 -3.56 -12.54
CA LYS A 45 -27.19 -4.15 -13.89
C LYS A 45 -28.12 -5.36 -14.14
N GLY A 46 -29.01 -5.71 -13.20
CA GLY A 46 -29.95 -6.82 -13.36
C GLY A 46 -29.27 -8.17 -13.67
N LEU A 47 -28.13 -8.45 -13.03
CA LEU A 47 -27.37 -9.69 -13.21
C LEU A 47 -28.06 -10.86 -12.51
N GLY A 48 -27.92 -12.07 -13.08
CA GLY A 48 -28.44 -13.29 -12.47
C GLY A 48 -27.62 -13.73 -11.24
N LEU A 49 -28.24 -14.49 -10.33
CA LEU A 49 -27.53 -15.03 -9.14
C LEU A 49 -26.33 -15.92 -9.49
N ASP A 50 -26.41 -16.61 -10.63
CA ASP A 50 -25.32 -17.43 -11.17
C ASP A 50 -24.07 -16.61 -11.51
N VAL A 51 -24.25 -15.39 -12.03
CA VAL A 51 -23.18 -14.44 -12.33
C VAL A 51 -22.52 -13.96 -11.05
N TYR A 52 -23.30 -13.58 -10.03
CA TYR A 52 -22.77 -13.22 -8.73
C TYR A 52 -22.00 -14.38 -8.09
N ALA A 53 -22.53 -15.61 -8.15
CA ALA A 53 -21.85 -16.77 -7.62
C ALA A 53 -20.49 -17.02 -8.30
N LYS A 54 -20.42 -16.91 -9.62
CA LYS A 54 -19.16 -17.00 -10.39
C LYS A 54 -18.19 -15.89 -9.99
N PHE A 55 -18.69 -14.66 -9.88
CA PHE A 55 -17.86 -13.52 -9.45
C PHE A 55 -17.22 -13.76 -8.06
N PHE A 56 -18.03 -14.16 -7.07
CA PHE A 56 -17.51 -14.46 -5.72
C PHE A 56 -16.55 -15.64 -5.71
N PHE A 57 -16.79 -16.64 -6.55
CA PHE A 57 -15.91 -17.80 -6.66
C PHE A 57 -14.53 -17.40 -7.23
N TYR A 58 -14.50 -16.76 -8.40
CA TYR A 58 -13.24 -16.35 -9.04
C TYR A 58 -12.51 -15.26 -8.22
N ALA A 59 -13.24 -14.30 -7.66
CA ALA A 59 -12.67 -13.32 -6.75
C ALA A 59 -12.07 -14.00 -5.52
N GLY A 60 -12.79 -14.99 -4.95
CA GLY A 60 -12.31 -15.78 -3.84
C GLY A 60 -10.98 -16.46 -4.13
N GLU A 61 -10.87 -17.17 -5.24
CA GLU A 61 -9.62 -17.81 -5.65
C GLU A 61 -8.48 -16.80 -5.82
N THR A 62 -8.76 -15.67 -6.44
CA THR A 62 -7.75 -14.60 -6.64
C THR A 62 -7.25 -14.01 -5.32
N LEU A 63 -8.09 -13.95 -4.28
CA LEU A 63 -7.77 -13.32 -3.00
C LEU A 63 -7.13 -14.27 -1.97
N VAL A 64 -7.18 -15.59 -2.19
CA VAL A 64 -6.55 -16.58 -1.28
C VAL A 64 -5.09 -16.26 -0.95
N PRO A 65 -4.21 -15.93 -1.91
CA PRO A 65 -2.80 -15.65 -1.61
C PRO A 65 -2.58 -14.43 -0.70
N LEU A 66 -3.47 -13.45 -0.74
CA LEU A 66 -3.42 -12.28 0.12
C LEU A 66 -3.97 -12.58 1.52
N ALA A 67 -5.03 -13.36 1.61
CA ALA A 67 -5.66 -13.73 2.88
C ALA A 67 -4.83 -14.73 3.70
N LEU A 68 -4.10 -15.63 3.04
CA LEU A 68 -3.37 -16.72 3.65
C LEU A 68 -2.25 -16.24 4.61
N PRO A 69 -1.33 -15.34 4.24
CA PRO A 69 -0.32 -14.81 5.15
C PRO A 69 -0.92 -14.10 6.37
N LEU A 70 -1.98 -13.31 6.17
CA LEU A 70 -2.70 -12.64 7.26
C LEU A 70 -3.33 -13.64 8.23
N ALA A 71 -3.96 -14.70 7.70
CA ALA A 71 -4.53 -15.76 8.50
C ALA A 71 -3.48 -16.52 9.34
N ILE A 72 -2.32 -16.80 8.75
CA ILE A 72 -1.18 -17.43 9.44
C ILE A 72 -0.67 -16.53 10.57
N LEU A 73 -0.52 -15.23 10.31
CA LEU A 73 -0.10 -14.27 11.33
C LEU A 73 -1.07 -14.25 12.52
N LEU A 74 -2.37 -14.13 12.24
CA LEU A 74 -3.42 -14.14 13.25
C LEU A 74 -3.46 -15.46 14.02
N ALA A 75 -3.48 -16.58 13.31
CA ALA A 75 -3.52 -17.91 13.91
C ALA A 75 -2.32 -18.17 14.82
N SER A 76 -1.12 -17.80 14.38
CA SER A 76 0.09 -17.98 15.17
C SER A 76 0.13 -17.09 16.40
N LEU A 77 -0.23 -15.80 16.27
CA LEU A 77 -0.32 -14.87 17.40
C LEU A 77 -1.33 -15.33 18.45
N ILE A 78 -2.54 -15.72 18.01
CA ILE A 78 -3.60 -16.15 18.91
C ILE A 78 -3.25 -17.51 19.55
N SER A 79 -2.73 -18.46 18.77
CA SER A 79 -2.38 -19.79 19.28
C SER A 79 -1.31 -19.72 20.38
N PHE A 80 -0.21 -19.02 20.11
CA PHE A 80 0.86 -18.88 21.09
C PHE A 80 0.52 -17.91 22.22
N GLY A 81 -0.30 -16.90 21.95
CA GLY A 81 -0.85 -16.01 22.97
C GLY A 81 -1.71 -16.77 23.97
N ASN A 82 -2.65 -17.61 23.52
CA ASN A 82 -3.48 -18.43 24.37
C ASN A 82 -2.67 -19.46 25.18
N MET A 83 -1.65 -20.11 24.54
CA MET A 83 -0.75 -21.02 25.26
C MET A 83 0.09 -20.27 26.33
N GLY A 84 0.44 -19.01 26.06
CA GLY A 84 1.14 -18.15 27.04
C GLY A 84 0.24 -17.75 28.21
N GLU A 85 -1.00 -17.34 27.94
CA GLU A 85 -2.00 -16.94 28.93
C GLU A 85 -2.40 -18.11 29.85
N ARG A 86 -2.59 -19.31 29.28
CA ARG A 86 -2.90 -20.53 30.02
C ARG A 86 -1.70 -21.17 30.71
N LEU A 87 -0.52 -20.55 30.65
CA LEU A 87 0.73 -21.06 31.21
C LEU A 87 1.21 -22.40 30.59
N GLU A 88 0.58 -22.89 29.53
CA GLU A 88 0.94 -24.13 28.84
C GLU A 88 2.34 -24.04 28.25
N LEU A 89 2.68 -22.89 27.65
CA LEU A 89 4.01 -22.63 27.11
C LEU A 89 5.09 -22.58 28.20
N LEU A 90 4.75 -22.03 29.39
CA LEU A 90 5.63 -22.03 30.55
C LEU A 90 5.88 -23.45 31.07
N ALA A 91 4.83 -24.29 31.15
CA ALA A 91 4.95 -25.68 31.56
C ALA A 91 5.84 -26.50 30.59
N ILE A 92 5.69 -26.28 29.27
CA ILE A 92 6.53 -26.89 28.25
C ILE A 92 8.02 -26.49 28.42
N LYS A 93 8.28 -25.22 28.67
CA LYS A 93 9.65 -24.72 28.94
C LYS A 93 10.23 -25.23 30.26
N ALA A 94 9.43 -25.30 31.30
CA ALA A 94 9.82 -25.88 32.61
C ALA A 94 10.16 -27.36 32.50
N ALA A 95 9.57 -28.08 31.56
CA ALA A 95 9.93 -29.46 31.23
C ALA A 95 11.22 -29.58 30.38
N GLY A 96 11.97 -28.47 30.18
CA GLY A 96 13.22 -28.47 29.41
C GLY A 96 13.05 -28.45 27.88
N ILE A 97 11.84 -28.23 27.36
CA ILE A 97 11.56 -28.19 25.92
C ILE A 97 11.73 -26.74 25.43
N SER A 98 12.68 -26.51 24.51
CA SER A 98 12.90 -25.18 23.94
C SER A 98 11.73 -24.72 23.09
N LEU A 99 11.56 -23.39 22.97
CA LEU A 99 10.53 -22.80 22.10
C LEU A 99 10.69 -23.27 20.65
N PHE A 100 11.93 -23.34 20.15
CA PHE A 100 12.19 -23.77 18.78
C PHE A 100 11.72 -25.22 18.52
N ARG A 101 11.87 -26.12 19.52
CA ARG A 101 11.35 -27.49 19.43
C ARG A 101 9.80 -27.49 19.38
N THR A 102 9.18 -26.56 20.09
CA THR A 102 7.70 -26.38 20.09
C THR A 102 7.21 -25.84 18.75
N LEU A 103 7.97 -24.94 18.11
CA LEU A 103 7.65 -24.38 16.80
C LEU A 103 7.85 -25.35 15.63
N ARG A 104 8.72 -26.36 15.78
CA ARG A 104 9.14 -27.27 14.69
C ARG A 104 7.98 -27.87 13.88
N PRO A 105 6.92 -28.45 14.46
CA PRO A 105 5.80 -29.03 13.69
C PRO A 105 5.06 -27.96 12.88
N LEU A 106 4.96 -26.74 13.39
CA LEU A 106 4.31 -25.64 12.71
C LEU A 106 5.20 -25.03 11.61
N ILE A 107 6.52 -25.03 11.78
CA ILE A 107 7.46 -24.62 10.71
C ILE A 107 7.28 -25.53 9.48
N ILE A 108 7.19 -26.85 9.71
CA ILE A 108 6.96 -27.82 8.62
C ILE A 108 5.60 -27.58 7.97
N LEU A 109 4.55 -27.35 8.76
CA LEU A 109 3.21 -27.07 8.24
C LEU A 109 3.18 -25.76 7.44
N ASN A 110 3.81 -24.69 7.93
CA ASN A 110 3.84 -23.41 7.23
C ASN A 110 4.73 -23.45 5.97
N LEU A 111 5.75 -24.31 5.95
CA LEU A 111 6.50 -24.60 4.73
C LEU A 111 5.60 -25.26 3.67
N LEU A 112 4.75 -26.22 4.09
CA LEU A 112 3.75 -26.83 3.19
C LEU A 112 2.74 -25.79 2.71
N PHE A 113 2.28 -24.88 3.58
CA PHE A 113 1.41 -23.77 3.17
C PHE A 113 2.08 -22.83 2.18
N ALA A 114 3.37 -22.49 2.37
CA ALA A 114 4.12 -21.66 1.44
C ALA A 114 4.28 -22.34 0.07
N LEU A 115 4.61 -23.62 0.02
CA LEU A 115 4.69 -24.39 -1.22
C LEU A 115 3.32 -24.52 -1.89
N GLY A 116 2.28 -24.79 -1.12
CA GLY A 116 0.90 -24.82 -1.62
C GLY A 116 0.45 -23.46 -2.16
N SER A 117 0.77 -22.37 -1.47
CA SER A 117 0.50 -21.01 -1.90
C SER A 117 1.21 -20.68 -3.22
N PHE A 118 2.47 -21.09 -3.35
CA PHE A 118 3.22 -20.91 -4.59
C PHE A 118 2.56 -21.65 -5.77
N HIS A 119 2.21 -22.92 -5.57
CA HIS A 119 1.51 -23.70 -6.60
C HIS A 119 0.17 -23.07 -6.97
N PHE A 120 -0.59 -22.64 -5.96
CA PHE A 120 -1.89 -21.99 -6.13
C PHE A 120 -1.76 -20.69 -6.94
N GLN A 121 -0.80 -19.83 -6.59
CA GLN A 121 -0.53 -18.58 -7.30
C GLN A 121 -0.02 -18.79 -8.73
N ASN A 122 0.70 -19.89 -8.97
CA ASN A 122 1.26 -20.12 -10.28
C ASN A 122 0.27 -20.77 -11.27
N LYS A 123 -0.72 -21.51 -10.77
CA LYS A 123 -1.64 -22.28 -11.62
C LYS A 123 -3.10 -21.84 -11.47
N ILE A 124 -3.61 -21.70 -10.26
CA ILE A 124 -5.04 -21.43 -10.05
C ILE A 124 -5.37 -19.94 -10.19
N VAL A 125 -4.53 -19.08 -9.62
CA VAL A 125 -4.78 -17.62 -9.65
C VAL A 125 -4.79 -17.04 -11.07
N PRO A 126 -3.89 -17.41 -12.00
CA PRO A 126 -3.95 -16.92 -13.37
C PRO A 126 -5.29 -17.24 -14.05
N ASP A 127 -5.74 -18.49 -14.01
CA ASP A 127 -7.01 -18.93 -14.60
C ASP A 127 -8.21 -18.23 -13.94
N ALA A 128 -8.19 -18.12 -12.60
CA ALA A 128 -9.23 -17.41 -11.84
C ALA A 128 -9.28 -15.92 -12.21
N GLN A 129 -8.12 -15.30 -12.40
CA GLN A 129 -8.02 -13.89 -12.74
C GLN A 129 -8.48 -13.60 -14.17
N GLU A 130 -8.18 -14.49 -15.11
CA GLU A 130 -8.68 -14.41 -16.47
C GLU A 130 -10.21 -14.47 -16.48
N ASN A 131 -10.79 -15.51 -15.88
CA ASN A 131 -12.25 -15.67 -15.77
C ASN A 131 -12.92 -14.49 -15.06
N LEU A 132 -12.28 -13.96 -14.02
CA LEU A 132 -12.78 -12.79 -13.27
C LEU A 132 -12.79 -11.53 -14.15
N MET A 133 -11.72 -11.30 -14.92
CA MET A 133 -11.61 -10.13 -15.79
C MET A 133 -12.56 -10.21 -16.98
N GLN A 134 -12.70 -11.38 -17.60
CA GLN A 134 -13.71 -11.63 -18.65
C GLN A 134 -15.12 -11.39 -18.11
N LEU A 135 -15.40 -11.87 -16.90
CA LEU A 135 -16.70 -11.65 -16.23
C LEU A 135 -16.96 -10.17 -15.97
N LEU A 136 -15.98 -9.45 -15.43
CA LEU A 136 -16.09 -8.01 -15.16
C LEU A 136 -16.28 -7.20 -16.45
N PHE A 137 -15.55 -7.57 -17.51
CA PHE A 137 -15.72 -6.96 -18.83
C PHE A 137 -17.15 -7.18 -19.37
N SER A 138 -17.64 -8.41 -19.32
CA SER A 138 -19.01 -8.75 -19.73
C SER A 138 -20.08 -8.04 -18.89
N MET A 139 -19.83 -7.86 -17.58
CA MET A 139 -20.72 -7.09 -16.70
C MET A 139 -20.75 -5.61 -17.07
N ARG A 140 -19.63 -5.02 -17.50
CA ARG A 140 -19.57 -3.63 -17.94
C ARG A 140 -20.30 -3.44 -19.26
N GLN A 141 -20.16 -4.37 -20.16
CA GLN A 141 -20.86 -4.32 -21.45
C GLN A 141 -22.38 -4.48 -21.35
N LYS A 142 -22.89 -5.10 -20.29
CA LYS A 142 -24.34 -5.37 -20.17
C LYS A 142 -25.21 -4.12 -20.11
N SER A 143 -24.72 -3.04 -19.50
CA SER A 143 -25.50 -1.80 -19.29
C SER A 143 -24.59 -0.59 -19.40
N PRO A 144 -24.11 -0.25 -20.61
CA PRO A 144 -23.19 0.86 -20.81
C PRO A 144 -23.79 2.21 -20.42
N GLU A 145 -25.13 2.34 -20.50
CA GLU A 145 -25.84 3.54 -20.08
C GLU A 145 -25.61 3.92 -18.60
N LEU A 146 -25.29 2.93 -17.75
CA LEU A 146 -25.00 3.18 -16.33
C LEU A 146 -23.55 3.64 -16.08
N ASP A 147 -22.62 3.29 -16.97
CA ASP A 147 -21.19 3.49 -16.79
C ASP A 147 -20.66 4.81 -17.39
N ILE A 148 -21.52 5.60 -18.11
CA ILE A 148 -21.11 6.87 -18.71
C ILE A 148 -20.73 7.87 -17.60
N PRO A 149 -19.45 8.31 -17.52
CA PRO A 149 -18.99 9.28 -16.53
C PRO A 149 -19.41 10.70 -16.87
N GLU A 150 -19.60 11.54 -15.86
CA GLU A 150 -19.79 12.99 -16.04
C GLU A 150 -18.42 13.68 -16.23
N GLY A 151 -18.35 14.58 -17.21
CA GLY A 151 -17.17 15.42 -17.46
C GLY A 151 -15.95 14.69 -18.05
N ALA A 152 -16.11 13.46 -18.53
CA ALA A 152 -15.06 12.69 -19.16
C ALA A 152 -15.55 11.95 -20.41
N PHE A 153 -14.63 11.62 -21.31
CA PHE A 153 -14.96 10.81 -22.46
C PHE A 153 -15.16 9.35 -22.07
N TYR A 154 -16.21 8.75 -22.60
CA TYR A 154 -16.54 7.35 -22.49
C TYR A 154 -16.31 6.66 -23.86
N ASP A 155 -15.45 5.65 -23.87
CA ASP A 155 -15.01 4.87 -25.03
C ASP A 155 -15.50 3.41 -25.01
N GLY A 156 -16.46 3.10 -24.12
CA GLY A 156 -17.01 1.74 -23.95
C GLY A 156 -17.91 1.27 -25.10
N ILE A 157 -18.17 2.09 -26.11
CA ILE A 157 -18.92 1.75 -27.34
C ILE A 157 -17.92 1.76 -28.50
N GLU A 158 -17.89 0.67 -29.27
CA GLU A 158 -16.93 0.51 -30.34
C GLU A 158 -17.04 1.62 -31.39
N ASN A 159 -15.92 2.26 -31.72
CA ASN A 159 -15.82 3.37 -32.67
C ASN A 159 -16.63 4.64 -32.32
N ILE A 160 -17.16 4.76 -31.10
CA ILE A 160 -17.91 5.92 -30.63
C ILE A 160 -17.33 6.40 -29.30
N ASN A 161 -16.85 7.66 -29.29
CA ASN A 161 -16.43 8.34 -28.07
C ASN A 161 -17.52 9.35 -27.64
N LEU A 162 -18.07 9.14 -26.46
CA LEU A 162 -19.17 9.93 -25.91
C LEU A 162 -18.68 10.79 -24.75
N TYR A 163 -18.88 12.09 -24.82
CA TYR A 163 -18.67 13.00 -23.71
C TYR A 163 -20.02 13.52 -23.18
N VAL A 164 -20.20 13.54 -21.88
CA VAL A 164 -21.39 14.02 -21.22
C VAL A 164 -21.00 14.97 -20.09
N ASN A 165 -21.52 16.19 -20.11
CA ASN A 165 -21.22 17.17 -19.07
C ASN A 165 -21.96 16.85 -17.77
N LYS A 166 -23.28 16.53 -17.85
CA LYS A 166 -24.12 16.17 -16.70
C LYS A 166 -25.04 15.01 -17.03
N LYS A 167 -25.32 14.18 -16.03
CA LYS A 167 -26.24 13.05 -16.14
C LYS A 167 -27.28 13.10 -15.02
N ASN A 168 -28.55 13.00 -15.39
CA ASN A 168 -29.62 12.81 -14.41
C ASN A 168 -29.78 11.32 -14.12
N LYS A 169 -29.44 10.90 -12.91
CA LYS A 169 -29.50 9.49 -12.50
C LYS A 169 -30.91 8.93 -12.37
N GLU A 170 -31.91 9.77 -12.19
CA GLU A 170 -33.32 9.34 -12.03
C GLU A 170 -33.99 9.11 -13.38
N THR A 171 -33.75 10.00 -14.35
CA THR A 171 -34.38 9.95 -15.68
C THR A 171 -33.54 9.29 -16.75
N GLY A 172 -32.24 9.10 -16.49
CA GLY A 172 -31.26 8.60 -17.47
C GLY A 172 -30.89 9.63 -18.55
N MET A 173 -31.35 10.89 -18.43
CA MET A 173 -31.04 11.95 -19.40
C MET A 173 -29.59 12.42 -19.24
N LEU A 174 -28.93 12.60 -20.38
CA LEU A 174 -27.59 13.13 -20.54
C LEU A 174 -27.70 14.55 -21.08
N TYR A 175 -26.88 15.47 -20.59
CA TYR A 175 -26.90 16.88 -20.97
C TYR A 175 -25.55 17.34 -21.49
N ASP A 176 -25.57 18.25 -22.46
CA ASP A 176 -24.38 18.79 -23.15
C ASP A 176 -23.50 17.65 -23.69
N VAL A 177 -24.03 16.93 -24.64
CA VAL A 177 -23.45 15.69 -25.17
C VAL A 177 -22.60 15.99 -26.40
N ILE A 178 -21.39 15.45 -26.44
CA ILE A 178 -20.50 15.47 -27.61
C ILE A 178 -20.19 14.03 -28.00
N ILE A 179 -20.40 13.70 -29.25
CA ILE A 179 -20.17 12.36 -29.79
C ILE A 179 -19.17 12.45 -30.93
N TYR A 180 -18.10 11.67 -30.84
CA TYR A 180 -17.19 11.40 -31.94
C TYR A 180 -17.50 10.01 -32.49
N ASN A 181 -18.13 9.94 -33.64
CA ASN A 181 -18.37 8.67 -34.34
C ASN A 181 -17.25 8.46 -35.37
N MET A 182 -16.48 7.38 -35.21
CA MET A 182 -15.34 7.03 -36.01
C MET A 182 -15.57 5.74 -36.86
N GLN A 183 -16.82 5.31 -37.00
CA GLN A 183 -17.16 4.06 -37.74
C GLN A 183 -16.65 4.08 -39.19
N ASP A 184 -16.61 5.26 -39.84
CA ASP A 184 -16.08 5.44 -41.18
C ASP A 184 -14.57 5.77 -41.25
N GLY A 185 -13.87 5.61 -40.11
CA GLY A 185 -12.46 5.90 -39.94
C GLY A 185 -12.19 7.30 -39.37
N VAL A 186 -11.00 7.49 -38.79
CA VAL A 186 -10.60 8.73 -38.09
C VAL A 186 -10.65 9.99 -38.98
N ASN A 187 -10.37 9.83 -40.29
CA ASN A 187 -10.37 10.93 -41.27
C ASN A 187 -11.80 11.37 -41.67
N LYS A 188 -12.78 10.53 -41.44
CA LYS A 188 -14.21 10.77 -41.71
C LYS A 188 -15.02 10.85 -40.43
N ALA A 189 -14.41 11.18 -39.33
CA ALA A 189 -15.08 11.24 -38.02
C ALA A 189 -16.25 12.24 -38.07
N HIS A 190 -17.40 11.81 -37.60
CA HIS A 190 -18.59 12.64 -37.44
C HIS A 190 -18.61 13.18 -36.02
N ILE A 191 -18.72 14.49 -35.88
CA ILE A 191 -18.84 15.16 -34.59
C ILE A 191 -20.29 15.58 -34.40
N ILE A 192 -20.92 15.12 -33.34
CA ILE A 192 -22.31 15.43 -33.04
C ILE A 192 -22.36 16.14 -31.69
N LEU A 193 -23.00 17.30 -31.66
CA LEU A 193 -23.27 18.07 -30.47
C LEU A 193 -24.77 18.03 -30.21
N ALA A 194 -25.21 17.71 -29.01
CA ALA A 194 -26.62 17.67 -28.63
C ALA A 194 -26.82 18.30 -27.25
N ASP A 195 -27.91 19.09 -27.10
CA ASP A 195 -28.27 19.69 -25.81
C ASP A 195 -28.61 18.62 -24.79
N SER A 196 -29.32 17.58 -25.24
CA SER A 196 -29.60 16.42 -24.40
C SER A 196 -29.67 15.14 -25.20
N ALA A 197 -29.45 14.02 -24.52
CA ALA A 197 -29.52 12.69 -25.08
C ALA A 197 -30.13 11.69 -24.10
N LYS A 198 -30.67 10.60 -24.61
CA LYS A 198 -31.10 9.45 -23.84
C LYS A 198 -30.59 8.19 -24.51
N LEU A 199 -29.92 7.36 -23.74
CA LEU A 199 -29.44 6.08 -24.19
C LEU A 199 -30.34 4.99 -23.62
N GLU A 200 -30.91 4.16 -24.49
CA GLU A 200 -31.81 3.07 -24.10
C GLU A 200 -31.41 1.79 -24.83
N THR A 201 -31.54 0.67 -24.14
CA THR A 201 -31.37 -0.63 -24.77
C THR A 201 -32.67 -1.05 -25.48
N SER A 202 -32.59 -1.52 -26.72
CA SER A 202 -33.72 -2.02 -27.49
C SER A 202 -34.43 -3.19 -26.79
N ALA A 203 -35.71 -3.42 -27.10
CA ALA A 203 -36.50 -4.52 -26.51
C ALA A 203 -35.94 -5.92 -26.83
N ASP A 204 -35.26 -6.06 -27.95
CA ASP A 204 -34.56 -7.31 -28.38
C ASP A 204 -33.19 -7.50 -27.71
N LYS A 205 -32.70 -6.47 -27.01
CA LYS A 205 -31.39 -6.42 -26.36
C LYS A 205 -30.18 -6.57 -27.29
N MET A 206 -30.40 -6.38 -28.57
CA MET A 206 -29.36 -6.49 -29.61
C MET A 206 -28.89 -5.12 -30.12
N HIS A 207 -29.57 -4.04 -29.73
CA HIS A 207 -29.25 -2.70 -30.21
C HIS A 207 -29.30 -1.70 -29.03
N LEU A 208 -28.43 -0.73 -29.10
CA LEU A 208 -28.44 0.45 -28.22
C LEU A 208 -29.05 1.62 -28.99
N MET A 209 -30.11 2.19 -28.49
CA MET A 209 -30.81 3.33 -29.10
C MET A 209 -30.37 4.61 -28.42
N LEU A 210 -29.71 5.48 -29.16
CA LEU A 210 -29.30 6.80 -28.71
C LEU A 210 -30.23 7.86 -29.30
N HIS A 211 -31.06 8.42 -28.46
CA HIS A 211 -31.97 9.53 -28.78
C HIS A 211 -31.26 10.83 -28.48
N LEU A 212 -31.07 11.68 -29.48
CA LEU A 212 -30.45 13.00 -29.37
C LEU A 212 -31.52 14.08 -29.59
N TYR A 213 -31.51 15.10 -28.76
CA TYR A 213 -32.46 16.22 -28.83
C TYR A 213 -31.72 17.52 -29.00
N GLN A 214 -32.17 18.35 -29.95
CA GLN A 214 -31.66 19.66 -30.30
C GLN A 214 -30.14 19.69 -30.41
N GLY A 215 -29.64 19.62 -31.66
CA GLY A 215 -28.20 19.52 -31.85
C GLY A 215 -27.73 19.81 -33.26
N GLU A 216 -26.44 19.67 -33.44
CA GLU A 216 -25.74 19.86 -34.70
C GLU A 216 -24.79 18.69 -34.95
N GLN A 217 -24.71 18.27 -36.21
CA GLN A 217 -23.73 17.29 -36.67
C GLN A 217 -22.79 17.93 -37.69
N PHE A 218 -21.53 17.64 -37.54
CA PHE A 218 -20.47 18.02 -38.45
C PHE A 218 -19.86 16.75 -39.04
N GLU A 219 -19.87 16.68 -40.37
CA GLU A 219 -19.33 15.55 -41.12
C GLU A 219 -18.27 16.06 -42.11
N ASN A 220 -17.14 15.39 -42.13
CA ASN A 220 -16.07 15.69 -43.06
C ASN A 220 -16.28 14.86 -44.33
N LEU A 221 -16.55 15.50 -45.45
CA LEU A 221 -16.83 14.85 -46.75
C LEU A 221 -15.54 14.57 -47.53
N GLN A 222 -14.46 14.21 -46.84
CA GLN A 222 -13.19 13.90 -47.50
C GLN A 222 -13.31 12.61 -48.36
N SER A 223 -13.11 12.75 -49.68
CA SER A 223 -12.86 11.63 -50.52
C SER A 223 -11.42 11.12 -50.32
N ASP A 224 -11.15 9.83 -50.50
CA ASP A 224 -9.88 9.14 -50.30
C ASP A 224 -8.68 9.69 -51.11
N ALA A 225 -8.86 10.80 -51.82
CA ALA A 225 -7.82 11.49 -52.57
C ALA A 225 -6.98 12.37 -51.63
N LEU A 226 -5.79 11.90 -51.32
CA LEU A 226 -4.78 12.46 -50.41
C LEU A 226 -4.30 13.91 -50.67
N GLN A 227 -4.93 14.72 -51.53
CA GLN A 227 -4.40 16.03 -51.99
C GLN A 227 -5.39 17.20 -52.03
N ALA A 228 -6.59 17.09 -51.45
CA ALA A 228 -7.50 18.24 -51.45
C ALA A 228 -7.15 19.24 -50.34
N ARG A 229 -6.62 20.41 -50.72
CA ARG A 229 -6.34 21.54 -49.79
C ARG A 229 -7.60 22.09 -49.09
N ASN A 230 -8.79 21.87 -49.63
CA ASN A 230 -10.07 22.25 -49.06
C ASN A 230 -10.95 21.05 -48.95
N VAL A 231 -11.16 20.56 -47.71
CA VAL A 231 -12.08 19.48 -47.44
C VAL A 231 -13.46 20.08 -47.18
N PRO A 232 -14.47 19.77 -48.02
CA PRO A 232 -15.83 20.21 -47.75
C PRO A 232 -16.37 19.51 -46.49
N TYR A 233 -17.04 20.26 -45.63
CA TYR A 233 -17.75 19.68 -44.51
C TYR A 233 -19.26 19.94 -44.60
N ARG A 234 -20.06 19.01 -44.11
CA ARG A 234 -21.52 19.13 -43.99
C ARG A 234 -21.86 19.47 -42.54
N ARG A 235 -22.65 20.52 -42.35
CA ARG A 235 -23.28 20.86 -41.06
C ARG A 235 -24.77 20.56 -41.18
N GLU A 236 -25.28 19.77 -40.28
CA GLU A 236 -26.69 19.39 -40.18
C GLU A 236 -27.20 19.78 -38.79
N THR A 237 -28.32 20.53 -38.73
CA THR A 237 -29.02 20.85 -37.50
C THR A 237 -30.21 19.94 -37.38
N PHE A 238 -30.50 19.39 -36.20
CA PHE A 238 -31.61 18.50 -35.96
C PHE A 238 -32.36 18.87 -34.68
N VAL A 239 -33.66 18.64 -34.65
CA VAL A 239 -34.48 18.76 -33.45
C VAL A 239 -34.48 17.46 -32.69
N GLU A 240 -34.54 16.35 -33.39
CA GLU A 240 -34.46 15.00 -32.83
C GLU A 240 -33.74 14.10 -33.83
N LYS A 241 -32.83 13.25 -33.29
CA LYS A 241 -32.07 12.29 -34.09
C LYS A 241 -31.90 10.99 -33.32
N HIS A 242 -32.10 9.89 -34.01
CA HIS A 242 -31.97 8.55 -33.43
C HIS A 242 -30.81 7.82 -34.09
N PHE A 243 -29.92 7.28 -33.26
CA PHE A 243 -28.88 6.36 -33.69
C PHE A 243 -29.17 4.99 -33.13
N ILE A 244 -29.12 4.01 -34.00
CA ILE A 244 -29.18 2.60 -33.64
C ILE A 244 -27.74 2.08 -33.73
N ILE A 245 -27.24 1.58 -32.63
CA ILE A 245 -25.89 1.04 -32.50
C ILE A 245 -26.05 -0.45 -32.29
N ASP A 246 -25.44 -1.27 -33.12
CA ASP A 246 -25.40 -2.71 -32.93
C ASP A 246 -24.66 -3.03 -31.63
N PHE A 247 -25.38 -3.59 -30.68
CA PHE A 247 -24.88 -3.82 -29.33
C PHE A 247 -25.63 -4.97 -28.67
N ASP A 248 -24.94 -6.10 -28.50
CA ASP A 248 -25.52 -7.25 -27.79
C ASP A 248 -25.48 -7.00 -26.27
N SER A 249 -26.61 -6.60 -25.69
CA SER A 249 -26.76 -6.41 -24.24
C SER A 249 -27.13 -7.71 -23.51
N ASN A 250 -27.20 -8.85 -24.18
CA ASN A 250 -27.31 -10.15 -23.52
C ASN A 250 -26.02 -10.41 -22.75
N PHE A 251 -26.16 -10.93 -21.53
CA PHE A 251 -24.99 -11.31 -20.76
C PHE A 251 -24.38 -12.58 -21.34
N ASN A 252 -23.36 -12.42 -22.16
CA ASN A 252 -22.49 -13.50 -22.62
C ASN A 252 -21.09 -13.25 -22.04
N ILE A 253 -20.45 -14.30 -21.52
CA ILE A 253 -19.04 -14.22 -21.15
C ILE A 253 -18.27 -14.21 -22.47
N THR A 254 -17.69 -13.07 -22.81
CA THR A 254 -16.93 -12.89 -24.03
C THR A 254 -15.46 -13.17 -23.77
N ASP A 255 -14.89 -14.09 -24.54
CA ASP A 255 -13.45 -14.29 -24.53
C ASP A 255 -12.78 -13.08 -25.19
N ASN A 256 -12.12 -12.27 -24.37
CA ASN A 256 -11.39 -11.11 -24.83
C ASN A 256 -9.89 -11.44 -24.88
N GLU A 257 -9.34 -11.51 -26.09
CA GLU A 257 -7.92 -11.81 -26.32
C GLU A 257 -6.99 -10.83 -25.57
N ASN A 258 -7.41 -9.57 -25.41
CA ASN A 258 -6.65 -8.58 -24.65
C ASN A 258 -6.57 -8.91 -23.14
N VAL A 259 -7.56 -9.64 -22.61
CA VAL A 259 -7.55 -10.10 -21.22
C VAL A 259 -6.61 -11.29 -21.07
N ALA A 260 -6.73 -12.28 -21.95
CA ALA A 260 -5.87 -13.47 -21.97
C ALA A 260 -4.38 -13.12 -22.17
N GLY A 261 -4.09 -12.05 -22.92
CA GLY A 261 -2.72 -11.55 -23.15
C GLY A 261 -2.10 -10.78 -21.98
N SER A 262 -2.85 -10.48 -20.92
CA SER A 262 -2.36 -9.61 -19.84
C SER A 262 -1.39 -10.35 -18.89
N SER A 263 -0.44 -9.62 -18.30
CA SER A 263 0.52 -10.19 -17.35
C SER A 263 -0.11 -10.79 -16.08
N PHE A 264 -1.39 -10.50 -15.81
CA PHE A 264 -2.12 -11.01 -14.63
C PHE A 264 -2.61 -12.45 -14.80
N THR A 265 -2.84 -12.87 -16.05
CA THR A 265 -3.46 -14.15 -16.38
C THR A 265 -2.44 -15.23 -16.73
N LYS A 266 -1.14 -14.94 -16.57
CA LYS A 266 -0.05 -15.82 -17.00
C LYS A 266 0.65 -16.51 -15.84
N ASN A 267 1.06 -17.74 -16.05
CA ASN A 267 1.92 -18.49 -15.16
C ASN A 267 3.40 -18.06 -15.27
N MET A 268 4.29 -18.57 -14.42
CA MET A 268 5.71 -18.17 -14.42
C MET A 268 6.43 -18.50 -15.73
N ASN A 269 6.10 -19.62 -16.38
CA ASN A 269 6.74 -20.01 -17.63
C ASN A 269 6.28 -19.12 -18.79
N GLU A 270 5.00 -18.81 -18.85
CA GLU A 270 4.44 -17.87 -19.83
C GLU A 270 5.00 -16.47 -19.64
N LEU A 271 5.09 -16.00 -18.36
CA LEU A 271 5.69 -14.70 -18.07
C LEU A 271 7.15 -14.61 -18.53
N THR A 272 7.96 -15.66 -18.34
CA THR A 272 9.35 -15.67 -18.83
C THR A 272 9.42 -15.67 -20.34
N GLN A 273 8.60 -16.45 -21.02
CA GLN A 273 8.56 -16.46 -22.49
C GLN A 273 8.15 -15.09 -23.06
N ASP A 274 7.17 -14.43 -22.44
CA ASP A 274 6.76 -13.09 -22.85
C ASP A 274 7.86 -12.05 -22.61
N ILE A 275 8.52 -12.12 -21.45
CA ILE A 275 9.64 -11.22 -21.13
C ILE A 275 10.73 -11.37 -22.18
N ASP A 276 11.17 -12.60 -22.46
CA ASP A 276 12.21 -12.88 -23.45
C ASP A 276 11.79 -12.36 -24.85
N SER A 277 10.53 -12.57 -25.23
CA SER A 277 9.98 -12.10 -26.51
C SER A 277 9.93 -10.57 -26.58
N MET A 278 9.49 -9.91 -25.51
CA MET A 278 9.43 -8.46 -25.44
C MET A 278 10.83 -7.84 -25.40
N GLU A 279 11.77 -8.39 -24.63
CA GLU A 279 13.16 -7.93 -24.59
C GLU A 279 13.78 -8.01 -25.98
N MET A 280 13.62 -9.15 -26.68
CA MET A 280 14.11 -9.32 -28.06
C MET A 280 13.49 -8.30 -29.03
N TYR A 281 12.17 -8.06 -28.91
CA TYR A 281 11.47 -7.10 -29.77
C TYR A 281 11.97 -5.67 -29.54
N TYR A 282 12.06 -5.23 -28.29
CA TYR A 282 12.48 -3.86 -27.96
C TYR A 282 13.97 -3.64 -28.20
N ASP A 283 14.82 -4.66 -28.05
CA ASP A 283 16.24 -4.60 -28.44
C ASP A 283 16.37 -4.41 -29.94
N SER A 284 15.63 -5.18 -30.75
CA SER A 284 15.59 -5.01 -32.20
C SER A 284 15.10 -3.62 -32.61
N LEU A 285 14.03 -3.14 -31.94
CA LEU A 285 13.47 -1.82 -32.19
C LEU A 285 14.44 -0.70 -31.82
N SER A 286 15.19 -0.84 -30.73
CA SER A 286 16.21 0.12 -30.30
C SER A 286 17.32 0.28 -31.34
N ILE A 287 17.75 -0.82 -31.94
CA ILE A 287 18.73 -0.83 -33.03
C ILE A 287 18.19 -0.09 -34.26
N VAL A 288 16.94 -0.34 -34.63
CA VAL A 288 16.29 0.37 -35.75
C VAL A 288 16.20 1.86 -35.47
N TYR A 289 15.73 2.26 -34.31
CA TYR A 289 15.62 3.67 -33.91
C TYR A 289 16.97 4.38 -33.87
N THR A 290 18.00 3.73 -33.35
CA THR A 290 19.37 4.28 -33.34
C THR A 290 19.90 4.50 -34.77
N LYS A 291 19.67 3.54 -35.67
CA LYS A 291 20.02 3.68 -37.10
C LYS A 291 19.27 4.80 -37.78
N ASP A 292 17.96 4.91 -37.53
CA ASP A 292 17.12 5.98 -38.10
C ASP A 292 17.53 7.36 -37.61
N MET A 293 17.80 7.53 -36.31
CA MET A 293 18.29 8.77 -35.74
C MET A 293 19.63 9.17 -36.37
N ALA A 294 20.56 8.23 -36.48
CA ALA A 294 21.85 8.50 -37.12
C ALA A 294 21.70 8.90 -38.59
N ARG A 295 20.78 8.30 -39.33
CA ARG A 295 20.48 8.63 -40.73
C ARG A 295 19.85 10.03 -40.88
N ASN A 296 18.86 10.33 -40.05
CA ASN A 296 18.16 11.62 -40.07
C ASN A 296 19.09 12.79 -39.72
N THR A 297 20.00 12.56 -38.79
CA THR A 297 20.99 13.54 -38.37
C THR A 297 22.01 13.81 -39.47
N LEU A 298 22.49 12.77 -40.15
CA LEU A 298 23.51 12.87 -41.20
C LEU A 298 22.97 13.29 -42.59
N ASN A 299 21.65 13.47 -42.72
CA ASN A 299 21.01 13.88 -43.98
C ASN A 299 21.28 12.96 -45.20
N VAL A 300 21.52 11.67 -44.94
CA VAL A 300 21.76 10.68 -45.97
C VAL A 300 20.44 10.30 -46.63
N PRO A 301 20.29 10.37 -47.95
CA PRO A 301 19.08 9.97 -48.66
C PRO A 301 18.71 8.53 -48.30
N HIS A 302 17.49 8.33 -47.78
CA HIS A 302 17.05 7.01 -47.34
C HIS A 302 16.61 6.16 -48.53
N LYS A 303 17.40 5.17 -48.84
CA LYS A 303 16.93 3.99 -49.59
C LYS A 303 17.13 2.78 -48.66
N ALA A 304 16.06 2.02 -48.43
CA ALA A 304 16.10 0.80 -47.65
C ALA A 304 17.20 -0.15 -48.16
N ARG A 305 18.01 -0.70 -47.25
CA ARG A 305 19.14 -1.60 -47.59
C ARG A 305 18.96 -2.93 -46.90
N LEU A 306 19.60 -3.95 -47.42
CA LEU A 306 19.55 -5.27 -46.81
C LEU A 306 20.15 -5.27 -45.38
N SER A 307 21.21 -4.46 -45.16
CA SER A 307 21.83 -4.28 -43.84
C SER A 307 20.94 -3.59 -42.77
N ASP A 308 19.78 -3.08 -43.17
CA ASP A 308 18.81 -2.43 -42.28
C ASP A 308 17.82 -3.42 -41.67
N TYR A 309 17.81 -4.67 -42.12
CA TYR A 309 16.91 -5.73 -41.70
C TYR A 309 17.65 -6.81 -40.91
N ASP A 310 16.95 -7.45 -39.97
CA ASP A 310 17.46 -8.59 -39.21
C ASP A 310 17.66 -9.81 -40.09
N SER A 311 18.51 -10.73 -39.67
CA SER A 311 18.73 -12.00 -40.35
C SER A 311 17.45 -12.83 -40.50
N LEU A 312 16.52 -12.77 -39.55
CA LEU A 312 15.21 -13.40 -39.60
C LEU A 312 14.28 -12.71 -40.62
N ALA A 313 14.23 -11.38 -40.63
CA ALA A 313 13.47 -10.60 -41.56
C ALA A 313 13.98 -10.80 -42.99
N ILE A 314 15.29 -10.89 -43.20
CA ILE A 314 15.93 -11.21 -44.50
C ILE A 314 15.55 -12.62 -44.97
N ALA A 315 15.49 -13.59 -44.03
CA ALA A 315 15.14 -14.99 -44.37
C ALA A 315 13.68 -15.13 -44.83
N HIS A 316 12.78 -14.27 -44.34
CA HIS A 316 11.37 -14.28 -44.73
C HIS A 316 11.02 -13.30 -45.88
N MET A 317 11.99 -12.56 -46.42
CA MET A 317 11.75 -11.65 -47.53
C MET A 317 11.55 -12.39 -48.87
N ASN A 318 10.65 -11.86 -49.69
CA ASN A 318 10.48 -12.30 -51.08
C ASN A 318 11.77 -12.07 -51.89
N ASP A 319 12.13 -13.02 -52.73
CA ASP A 319 13.32 -12.96 -53.58
C ASP A 319 13.43 -11.68 -54.41
N SER A 320 12.29 -11.15 -54.88
CA SER A 320 12.24 -9.91 -55.64
C SER A 320 12.66 -8.69 -54.79
N THR A 321 12.16 -8.59 -53.56
CA THR A 321 12.47 -7.51 -52.61
C THR A 321 13.92 -7.60 -52.16
N ARG A 322 14.42 -8.79 -51.90
CA ARG A 322 15.82 -9.03 -51.52
C ARG A 322 16.79 -8.59 -52.64
N LYS A 323 16.52 -8.95 -53.88
CA LYS A 323 17.36 -8.53 -55.03
C LYS A 323 17.37 -7.01 -55.22
N VAL A 324 16.25 -6.34 -55.00
CA VAL A 324 16.20 -4.85 -55.08
C VAL A 324 17.07 -4.24 -53.96
N LEU A 325 16.94 -4.71 -52.74
CA LEU A 325 17.72 -4.23 -51.59
C LEU A 325 19.23 -4.52 -51.75
N GLU A 326 19.61 -5.70 -52.26
CA GLU A 326 21.00 -6.03 -52.56
C GLU A 326 21.61 -5.12 -53.66
N LYS A 327 20.81 -4.77 -54.66
CA LYS A 327 21.22 -3.83 -55.70
C LYS A 327 21.42 -2.42 -55.14
N GLU A 328 20.53 -1.95 -54.30
CA GLU A 328 20.63 -0.64 -53.68
C GLU A 328 21.79 -0.55 -52.68
N GLU A 329 22.07 -1.62 -51.92
CA GLU A 329 23.23 -1.71 -51.06
C GLU A 329 24.57 -1.67 -51.83
N LYS A 330 24.65 -2.38 -52.96
CA LYS A 330 25.83 -2.31 -53.85
C LYS A 330 26.05 -0.92 -54.40
N VAL A 331 25.00 -0.22 -54.81
CA VAL A 331 25.08 1.17 -55.31
C VAL A 331 25.53 2.10 -54.19
N TYR A 332 25.04 1.92 -52.98
CA TYR A 332 25.45 2.72 -51.81
C TYR A 332 26.92 2.49 -51.44
N LEU A 333 27.39 1.25 -51.40
CA LEU A 333 28.76 0.93 -51.12
C LEU A 333 29.71 1.48 -52.19
N ALA A 334 29.30 1.43 -53.47
CA ALA A 334 30.04 2.05 -54.58
C ALA A 334 30.09 3.56 -54.48
N GLN A 335 29.01 4.24 -54.07
CA GLN A 335 28.99 5.68 -53.82
C GLN A 335 29.81 6.10 -52.58
N ARG A 336 29.88 5.28 -51.55
CA ARG A 336 30.67 5.52 -50.35
C ARG A 336 32.18 5.34 -50.58
N SER A 337 32.57 4.55 -51.59
CA SER A 337 33.97 4.37 -51.99
C SER A 337 34.54 5.58 -52.76
N VAL A 338 33.68 6.48 -53.28
CA VAL A 338 34.08 7.76 -53.78
C VAL A 338 34.37 8.66 -52.55
N ALA A 339 35.65 8.88 -52.26
CA ALA A 339 36.12 9.65 -51.15
C ALA A 339 35.36 10.98 -51.08
N MET A 340 34.65 11.22 -49.98
CA MET A 340 34.17 12.54 -49.64
C MET A 340 35.35 13.49 -49.66
N PRO A 341 35.29 14.65 -50.38
CA PRO A 341 36.34 15.63 -50.29
C PRO A 341 36.50 16.02 -48.81
N LYS A 342 37.71 15.80 -48.27
CA LYS A 342 38.13 16.31 -46.96
C LYS A 342 38.31 17.83 -47.08
N SER A 343 37.23 18.58 -47.31
CA SER A 343 37.26 20.02 -47.17
C SER A 343 36.55 20.37 -45.89
N ASP A 344 37.24 20.97 -44.95
CA ASP A 344 36.62 21.70 -43.86
C ASP A 344 35.71 22.77 -44.47
N VAL A 345 34.44 22.42 -44.61
CA VAL A 345 33.43 23.35 -45.12
C VAL A 345 33.18 24.38 -44.02
N ASN A 346 33.76 25.58 -44.24
CA ASN A 346 33.47 26.69 -43.34
C ASN A 346 32.05 27.19 -43.61
N ILE A 347 31.13 26.78 -42.73
CA ILE A 347 29.69 27.10 -42.79
C ILE A 347 29.47 28.60 -42.79
N ASP A 348 30.27 29.37 -42.02
CA ASP A 348 30.17 30.84 -41.94
C ASP A 348 30.50 31.49 -43.26
N SER A 349 31.45 30.95 -44.01
CA SER A 349 31.82 31.48 -45.34
C SER A 349 30.74 31.17 -46.39
N LEU A 350 30.02 30.05 -46.26
CA LEU A 350 28.87 29.73 -47.12
C LEU A 350 27.66 30.60 -46.78
N LEU A 351 27.35 30.77 -45.50
CA LEU A 351 26.28 31.65 -45.03
C LEU A 351 26.52 33.10 -45.40
N SER A 352 27.79 33.60 -45.40
CA SER A 352 28.10 34.98 -45.77
C SER A 352 27.79 35.30 -47.23
N LYS A 353 27.79 34.31 -48.13
CA LYS A 353 27.51 34.43 -49.56
C LYS A 353 26.00 34.41 -49.91
N LEU A 354 25.14 34.08 -48.96
CA LEU A 354 23.70 34.00 -49.17
C LEU A 354 23.02 35.34 -48.96
N ASP A 355 22.00 35.63 -49.75
CA ASP A 355 21.12 36.78 -49.56
C ASP A 355 20.40 36.73 -48.21
N PRO A 356 20.06 37.85 -47.57
CA PRO A 356 19.38 37.87 -46.26
C PRO A 356 18.09 37.05 -46.20
N GLN A 357 17.32 37.00 -47.28
CA GLN A 357 16.10 36.19 -47.38
C GLN A 357 16.41 34.71 -47.41
N ASP A 358 17.44 34.27 -48.11
CA ASP A 358 17.84 32.88 -48.19
C ASP A 358 18.49 32.40 -46.89
N LYS A 359 19.25 33.29 -46.19
CA LYS A 359 19.72 33.01 -44.83
C LYS A 359 18.55 32.69 -43.87
N GLN A 360 17.52 33.56 -43.90
CA GLN A 360 16.35 33.37 -43.06
C GLN A 360 15.64 32.04 -43.37
N ARG A 361 15.50 31.67 -44.64
CA ARG A 361 14.93 30.38 -45.06
C ARG A 361 15.77 29.18 -44.58
N VAL A 362 17.09 29.27 -44.71
CA VAL A 362 18.00 28.20 -44.27
C VAL A 362 17.88 27.99 -42.76
N PHE A 363 17.89 29.09 -41.97
CA PHE A 363 17.71 29.01 -40.53
C PHE A 363 16.31 28.49 -40.16
N ALA A 364 15.26 29.00 -40.80
CA ALA A 364 13.90 28.51 -40.54
C ALA A 364 13.76 27.01 -40.84
N ASN A 365 14.30 26.54 -41.96
CA ASN A 365 14.30 25.11 -42.31
C ASN A 365 15.15 24.27 -41.33
N ALA A 366 16.29 24.80 -40.90
CA ALA A 366 17.13 24.12 -39.92
C ALA A 366 16.42 23.96 -38.57
N VAL A 367 15.79 25.05 -38.08
CA VAL A 367 15.00 25.04 -36.86
C VAL A 367 13.84 24.04 -36.99
N GLN A 368 13.06 24.13 -38.08
CA GLN A 368 11.94 23.22 -38.32
C GLN A 368 12.40 21.77 -38.33
N LYS A 369 13.54 21.46 -38.99
CA LYS A 369 14.09 20.09 -39.02
C LYS A 369 14.56 19.63 -37.65
N ALA A 370 15.22 20.51 -36.87
CA ALA A 370 15.65 20.19 -35.51
C ALA A 370 14.46 19.90 -34.59
N THR A 371 13.42 20.76 -34.66
CA THR A 371 12.18 20.53 -33.88
C THR A 371 11.50 19.20 -34.24
N PHE A 372 11.45 18.88 -35.55
CA PHE A 372 10.88 17.60 -35.98
C PHE A 372 11.70 16.40 -35.46
N GLN A 373 13.05 16.51 -35.48
CA GLN A 373 13.92 15.46 -34.93
C GLN A 373 13.76 15.30 -33.42
N GLU A 374 13.61 16.42 -32.70
CA GLU A 374 13.35 16.42 -31.27
C GLU A 374 12.03 15.70 -30.95
N MET A 375 10.94 16.06 -31.64
CA MET A 375 9.64 15.42 -31.48
C MET A 375 9.68 13.91 -31.83
N ASP A 376 10.39 13.51 -32.89
CA ASP A 376 10.56 12.11 -33.28
C ASP A 376 11.36 11.33 -32.23
N ALA A 377 12.39 11.95 -31.66
CA ALA A 377 13.19 11.36 -30.58
C ALA A 377 12.36 11.17 -29.30
N GLU A 378 11.60 12.19 -28.89
CA GLU A 378 10.70 12.12 -27.74
C GLU A 378 9.63 11.04 -27.90
N TYR A 379 9.04 10.95 -29.10
CA TYR A 379 8.07 9.91 -29.41
C TYR A 379 8.67 8.50 -29.31
N LYS A 380 9.87 8.29 -29.87
CA LYS A 380 10.59 7.01 -29.79
C LYS A 380 10.98 6.65 -28.35
N GLU A 381 11.43 7.65 -27.58
CA GLU A 381 11.73 7.47 -26.16
C GLU A 381 10.49 7.06 -25.38
N ALA A 382 9.35 7.71 -25.60
CA ALA A 382 8.09 7.37 -24.97
C ALA A 382 7.62 5.94 -25.30
N LEU A 383 7.78 5.49 -26.56
CA LEU A 383 7.48 4.13 -26.97
C LEU A 383 8.38 3.11 -26.26
N MET A 384 9.68 3.35 -26.20
CA MET A 384 10.64 2.48 -25.52
C MET A 384 10.37 2.42 -24.01
N GLU A 385 10.07 3.56 -23.38
CA GLU A 385 9.73 3.61 -21.95
C GLU A 385 8.43 2.86 -21.65
N ASN A 386 7.41 2.94 -22.52
CA ASN A 386 6.19 2.15 -22.38
C ASN A 386 6.47 0.65 -22.48
N GLY A 387 7.34 0.24 -23.41
CA GLY A 387 7.79 -1.15 -23.53
C GLY A 387 8.52 -1.63 -22.26
N ASN A 388 9.45 -0.83 -21.78
CA ASN A 388 10.17 -1.12 -20.55
C ASN A 388 9.24 -1.22 -19.33
N LYS A 389 8.20 -0.38 -19.26
CA LYS A 389 7.17 -0.46 -18.21
C LYS A 389 6.40 -1.77 -18.29
N GLU A 390 6.09 -2.24 -19.49
CA GLU A 390 5.37 -3.51 -19.68
C GLU A 390 6.25 -4.71 -19.29
N ILE A 391 7.51 -4.74 -19.67
CA ILE A 391 8.49 -5.74 -19.23
C ILE A 391 8.60 -5.73 -17.70
N ARG A 392 8.71 -4.54 -17.06
CA ARG A 392 8.75 -4.42 -15.60
C ARG A 392 7.48 -4.96 -14.94
N ARG A 393 6.29 -4.78 -15.55
CA ARG A 393 5.03 -5.35 -15.06
C ARG A 393 5.07 -6.88 -15.05
N HIS A 394 5.58 -7.50 -16.09
CA HIS A 394 5.73 -8.96 -16.15
C HIS A 394 6.72 -9.47 -15.09
N TRP A 395 7.87 -8.81 -14.92
CA TRP A 395 8.82 -9.11 -13.84
C TRP A 395 8.22 -8.94 -12.44
N ILE A 396 7.38 -7.92 -12.21
CA ILE A 396 6.67 -7.73 -10.94
C ILE A 396 5.77 -8.95 -10.68
N ARG A 397 4.99 -9.40 -11.66
CA ARG A 397 4.11 -10.56 -11.50
C ARG A 397 4.88 -11.86 -11.26
N TYR A 398 6.01 -12.02 -11.90
CA TYR A 398 6.92 -13.13 -11.67
C TYR A 398 7.39 -13.19 -10.21
N TRP A 399 7.96 -12.11 -9.71
CA TRP A 399 8.49 -12.06 -8.33
C TRP A 399 7.40 -12.07 -7.28
N GLU A 400 6.21 -11.52 -7.57
CA GLU A 400 5.06 -11.51 -6.67
C GLU A 400 4.66 -12.94 -6.25
N LYS A 401 4.66 -13.91 -7.17
CA LYS A 401 4.34 -15.31 -6.89
C LYS A 401 5.29 -15.92 -5.84
N ILE A 402 6.56 -15.54 -5.85
CA ILE A 402 7.56 -16.03 -4.91
C ILE A 402 7.45 -15.29 -3.56
N THR A 403 7.43 -13.97 -3.59
CA THR A 403 7.47 -13.15 -2.37
C THR A 403 6.22 -13.29 -1.53
N MET A 404 5.04 -13.40 -2.14
CA MET A 404 3.80 -13.65 -1.41
C MET A 404 3.77 -15.03 -0.75
N SER A 405 4.28 -16.05 -1.43
CA SER A 405 4.37 -17.40 -0.85
C SER A 405 5.35 -17.44 0.33
N LEU A 406 6.47 -16.71 0.22
CA LEU A 406 7.46 -16.58 1.28
C LEU A 406 6.92 -15.76 2.47
N ALA A 407 6.02 -14.80 2.22
CA ALA A 407 5.38 -14.02 3.28
C ALA A 407 4.64 -14.90 4.30
N CYS A 408 4.09 -16.05 3.89
CA CYS A 408 3.48 -17.03 4.80
C CYS A 408 4.47 -17.48 5.90
N LEU A 409 5.71 -17.79 5.52
CA LEU A 409 6.76 -18.17 6.47
C LEU A 409 7.19 -16.99 7.34
N MET A 410 7.37 -15.82 6.75
CA MET A 410 7.80 -14.62 7.49
C MET A 410 6.77 -14.23 8.55
N PHE A 411 5.51 -14.23 8.22
CA PHE A 411 4.44 -13.93 9.16
C PHE A 411 4.31 -14.96 10.28
N PHE A 412 4.58 -16.23 10.00
CA PHE A 412 4.65 -17.24 11.05
C PHE A 412 5.81 -16.98 12.01
N PHE A 413 7.02 -16.68 11.49
CA PHE A 413 8.20 -16.39 12.32
C PHE A 413 8.08 -15.07 13.11
N ILE A 414 7.21 -14.18 12.71
CA ILE A 414 6.86 -12.99 13.49
C ILE A 414 5.75 -13.31 14.49
N GLY A 415 4.67 -13.93 14.04
CA GLY A 415 3.45 -14.13 14.83
C GLY A 415 3.63 -15.09 16.00
N ALA A 416 4.25 -16.24 15.79
CA ALA A 416 4.39 -17.24 16.83
C ALA A 416 5.30 -16.79 18.00
N PRO A 417 6.51 -16.25 17.76
CA PRO A 417 7.33 -15.71 18.83
C PRO A 417 6.71 -14.51 19.53
N LEU A 418 6.09 -13.62 18.78
CA LEU A 418 5.43 -12.45 19.35
C LEU A 418 4.22 -12.83 20.19
N GLY A 419 3.41 -13.81 19.75
CA GLY A 419 2.33 -14.40 20.55
C GLY A 419 2.82 -15.02 21.85
N ALA A 420 3.96 -15.74 21.80
CA ALA A 420 4.58 -16.34 22.99
C ALA A 420 5.07 -15.29 24.01
N ILE A 421 5.45 -14.10 23.55
CA ILE A 421 5.89 -12.99 24.40
C ILE A 421 4.69 -12.29 25.06
N ILE A 422 3.58 -12.14 24.32
CA ILE A 422 2.37 -11.43 24.76
C ILE A 422 1.55 -12.38 25.64
N ARG A 423 1.75 -12.30 26.96
CA ARG A 423 1.08 -13.21 27.93
C ARG A 423 -0.25 -12.68 28.46
N LYS A 424 -0.60 -11.42 28.22
CA LYS A 424 -1.80 -10.75 28.76
C LYS A 424 -2.47 -9.90 27.66
N GLY A 425 -3.79 -9.91 27.62
CA GLY A 425 -4.56 -9.02 26.73
C GLY A 425 -5.76 -9.65 26.05
N GLY A 426 -6.10 -10.91 26.33
CA GLY A 426 -7.22 -11.61 25.70
C GLY A 426 -7.06 -11.72 24.18
N LEU A 427 -8.12 -12.11 23.45
CA LEU A 427 -8.09 -12.28 22.00
C LEU A 427 -7.95 -10.97 21.19
N GLY A 428 -8.36 -9.83 21.77
CA GLY A 428 -8.38 -8.56 21.05
C GLY A 428 -7.00 -7.99 20.76
N PHE A 429 -6.06 -8.12 21.69
CA PHE A 429 -4.73 -7.54 21.54
C PHE A 429 -3.90 -8.19 20.41
N PRO A 430 -3.84 -9.53 20.29
CA PRO A 430 -3.19 -10.19 19.16
C PRO A 430 -3.74 -9.75 17.79
N VAL A 431 -5.05 -9.52 17.69
CA VAL A 431 -5.68 -9.06 16.45
C VAL A 431 -5.19 -7.67 16.06
N VAL A 432 -5.17 -6.72 17.00
CA VAL A 432 -4.67 -5.35 16.74
C VAL A 432 -3.21 -5.38 16.29
N VAL A 433 -2.36 -6.16 16.96
CA VAL A 433 -0.95 -6.29 16.61
C VAL A 433 -0.79 -6.90 15.22
N ALA A 434 -1.56 -7.94 14.90
CA ALA A 434 -1.52 -8.56 13.57
C ALA A 434 -1.90 -7.57 12.46
N VAL A 435 -2.95 -6.78 12.67
CA VAL A 435 -3.40 -5.77 11.71
C VAL A 435 -2.32 -4.71 11.50
N ILE A 436 -1.67 -4.22 12.56
CA ILE A 436 -0.57 -3.24 12.45
C ILE A 436 0.60 -3.82 11.64
N ILE A 437 1.03 -5.05 11.94
CA ILE A 437 2.14 -5.70 11.20
C ILE A 437 1.76 -5.90 9.73
N PHE A 438 0.53 -6.31 9.46
CA PHE A 438 0.04 -6.49 8.10
C PHE A 438 -0.04 -5.17 7.33
N ILE A 439 -0.49 -4.08 7.96
CA ILE A 439 -0.51 -2.74 7.34
C ILE A 439 0.91 -2.30 6.99
N VAL A 440 1.88 -2.48 7.88
CA VAL A 440 3.29 -2.15 7.62
C VAL A 440 3.82 -2.96 6.44
N TYR A 441 3.56 -4.26 6.41
CA TYR A 441 3.90 -5.12 5.26
C TYR A 441 3.28 -4.61 3.97
N TYR A 442 1.98 -4.32 3.98
CA TYR A 442 1.23 -3.88 2.81
C TYR A 442 1.76 -2.56 2.24
N ILE A 443 2.09 -1.60 3.13
CA ILE A 443 2.70 -0.32 2.73
C ILE A 443 4.06 -0.56 2.06
N ILE A 444 4.92 -1.37 2.68
CA ILE A 444 6.27 -1.65 2.14
C ILE A 444 6.16 -2.39 0.80
N ASN A 445 5.28 -3.38 0.70
CA ASN A 445 5.06 -4.15 -0.51
C ASN A 445 4.53 -3.28 -1.65
N THR A 446 3.53 -2.43 -1.38
CA THR A 446 2.96 -1.49 -2.36
C THR A 446 3.98 -0.45 -2.81
N PHE A 447 4.77 0.08 -1.89
CA PHE A 447 5.86 0.99 -2.20
C PHE A 447 6.92 0.33 -3.09
N GLY A 448 7.37 -0.88 -2.73
CA GLY A 448 8.34 -1.65 -3.53
C GLY A 448 7.84 -1.95 -4.94
N THR A 449 6.57 -2.34 -5.07
CA THR A 449 5.91 -2.57 -6.36
C THR A 449 5.86 -1.28 -7.20
N LYS A 450 5.52 -0.14 -6.59
CA LYS A 450 5.46 1.16 -7.27
C LYS A 450 6.82 1.58 -7.79
N VAL A 451 7.85 1.58 -6.94
CA VAL A 451 9.22 1.98 -7.30
C VAL A 451 9.82 1.05 -8.36
N GLY A 452 9.55 -0.26 -8.28
CA GLY A 452 9.93 -1.24 -9.30
C GLY A 452 9.24 -0.99 -10.65
N ARG A 453 7.97 -0.62 -10.65
CA ARG A 453 7.20 -0.29 -11.86
C ARG A 453 7.70 0.97 -12.54
N GLU A 454 8.04 2.00 -11.76
CA GLU A 454 8.57 3.27 -12.25
C GLU A 454 10.02 3.16 -12.74
N GLY A 455 10.71 2.06 -12.46
CA GLY A 455 12.10 1.83 -12.90
C GLY A 455 13.15 2.54 -12.05
N SER A 456 12.75 3.18 -10.95
CA SER A 456 13.69 3.86 -10.03
C SER A 456 14.58 2.86 -9.27
N MET A 457 14.18 1.58 -9.22
CA MET A 457 14.90 0.48 -8.58
C MET A 457 14.70 -0.81 -9.41
N PRO A 458 15.69 -1.71 -9.45
CA PRO A 458 15.51 -3.03 -10.05
C PRO A 458 14.28 -3.72 -9.47
N VAL A 459 13.42 -4.28 -10.34
CA VAL A 459 12.14 -4.90 -9.95
C VAL A 459 12.34 -5.96 -8.86
N MET A 460 13.38 -6.76 -8.98
CA MET A 460 13.73 -7.78 -7.97
C MET A 460 13.86 -7.16 -6.58
N LEU A 461 14.68 -6.10 -6.44
CA LEU A 461 14.89 -5.45 -5.14
C LEU A 461 13.59 -4.82 -4.59
N GLY A 462 12.79 -4.18 -5.46
CA GLY A 462 11.50 -3.62 -5.09
C GLY A 462 10.55 -4.67 -4.52
N MET A 463 10.43 -5.82 -5.18
CA MET A 463 9.54 -6.91 -4.75
C MET A 463 10.04 -7.64 -3.49
N TRP A 464 11.37 -7.76 -3.31
CA TRP A 464 11.96 -8.36 -2.11
C TRP A 464 12.05 -7.42 -0.91
N LEU A 465 11.75 -6.13 -1.07
CA LEU A 465 11.87 -5.12 -0.02
C LEU A 465 11.08 -5.49 1.24
N SER A 466 9.84 -5.94 1.09
CA SER A 466 8.99 -6.38 2.20
C SER A 466 9.60 -7.58 2.94
N THR A 467 10.13 -8.54 2.22
CA THR A 467 10.81 -9.72 2.78
C THR A 467 12.11 -9.33 3.51
N LEU A 468 12.92 -8.43 2.91
CA LEU A 468 14.17 -7.94 3.51
C LEU A 468 13.94 -7.20 4.84
N VAL A 469 12.80 -6.52 5.00
CA VAL A 469 12.44 -5.84 6.25
C VAL A 469 11.85 -6.82 7.26
N LEU A 470 10.98 -7.73 6.83
CA LEU A 470 10.28 -8.64 7.75
C LEU A 470 11.13 -9.81 8.22
N ALA A 471 12.08 -10.30 7.40
CA ALA A 471 12.94 -11.42 7.78
C ALA A 471 13.81 -11.11 9.02
N PRO A 472 14.55 -9.98 9.07
CA PRO A 472 15.28 -9.59 10.29
C PRO A 472 14.37 -9.41 11.50
N LEU A 473 13.15 -8.86 11.30
CA LEU A 473 12.17 -8.70 12.36
C LEU A 473 11.72 -10.06 12.92
N GLY A 474 11.44 -11.02 12.05
CA GLY A 474 11.09 -12.40 12.42
C GLY A 474 12.22 -13.10 13.19
N VAL A 475 13.46 -12.96 12.74
CA VAL A 475 14.65 -13.48 13.44
C VAL A 475 14.79 -12.81 14.81
N PHE A 476 14.66 -11.49 14.88
CA PHE A 476 14.72 -10.74 16.14
C PHE A 476 13.72 -11.24 17.16
N PHE A 477 12.44 -11.37 16.79
CA PHE A 477 11.41 -11.86 17.70
C PHE A 477 11.64 -13.32 18.10
N THR A 478 12.11 -14.16 17.18
CA THR A 478 12.40 -15.57 17.47
C THR A 478 13.53 -15.72 18.48
N VAL A 479 14.64 -15.01 18.29
CA VAL A 479 15.78 -15.02 19.23
C VAL A 479 15.35 -14.46 20.59
N LYS A 480 14.61 -13.36 20.59
CA LYS A 480 14.17 -12.69 21.81
C LYS A 480 13.19 -13.55 22.63
N SER A 481 12.28 -14.25 21.96
CA SER A 481 11.31 -15.15 22.59
C SER A 481 11.95 -16.43 23.13
N ASN A 482 13.04 -16.89 22.50
CA ASN A 482 13.78 -18.05 22.97
C ASN A 482 14.60 -17.74 24.25
N ASN A 483 15.11 -16.51 24.38
CA ASN A 483 15.96 -16.09 25.50
C ASN A 483 15.17 -15.56 26.71
N ASP A 484 13.87 -15.83 26.81
CA ASP A 484 12.95 -15.44 27.92
C ASP A 484 13.09 -13.97 28.38
N SER A 485 13.51 -13.10 27.50
CA SER A 485 13.69 -11.70 27.85
C SER A 485 12.32 -11.03 28.07
N THR A 486 12.15 -10.46 29.27
CA THR A 486 10.96 -9.71 29.71
C THR A 486 10.72 -8.39 28.95
N VAL A 487 11.29 -8.23 27.76
CA VAL A 487 11.30 -6.97 26.97
C VAL A 487 9.89 -6.53 26.57
N PHE A 488 8.94 -7.45 26.46
CA PHE A 488 7.54 -7.11 26.27
C PHE A 488 6.70 -7.31 27.54
N ASN A 489 7.21 -6.79 28.65
CA ASN A 489 6.32 -6.59 29.79
C ASN A 489 5.33 -5.50 29.40
N MET A 490 4.12 -5.91 28.97
CA MET A 490 3.06 -5.00 28.53
C MET A 490 2.76 -3.97 29.59
N ASP A 491 2.88 -4.36 30.86
CA ASP A 491 2.76 -3.44 32.00
C ASP A 491 3.85 -2.34 31.95
N ALA A 492 5.06 -2.66 31.47
CA ALA A 492 6.12 -1.65 31.31
C ALA A 492 5.79 -0.66 30.18
N TYR A 493 5.27 -1.14 29.04
CA TYR A 493 4.87 -0.26 27.92
C TYR A 493 3.60 0.52 28.26
N VAL A 494 2.59 -0.12 28.85
CA VAL A 494 1.38 0.56 29.33
C VAL A 494 1.74 1.60 30.39
N ASN A 495 2.67 1.29 31.28
CA ASN A 495 3.17 2.23 32.27
C ASN A 495 4.00 3.35 31.63
N LEU A 496 4.80 3.02 30.59
CA LEU A 496 5.52 4.04 29.83
C LEU A 496 4.54 4.94 29.05
N TRP A 497 3.51 4.38 28.41
CA TRP A 497 2.44 5.13 27.76
C TRP A 497 1.62 5.93 28.76
N LYS A 498 1.22 5.33 29.89
CA LYS A 498 0.59 6.06 31.02
C LYS A 498 1.50 7.19 31.53
N LYS A 499 2.81 6.93 31.59
CA LYS A 499 3.81 7.94 31.99
C LYS A 499 3.96 9.05 30.94
N VAL A 500 3.88 8.72 29.63
CA VAL A 500 3.89 9.69 28.51
C VAL A 500 2.60 10.53 28.47
N ILE A 501 1.44 9.89 28.59
CA ILE A 501 0.12 10.55 28.64
C ILE A 501 -0.10 11.21 29.99
N GLY A 502 0.69 10.81 31.00
CA GLY A 502 0.64 11.40 32.35
C GLY A 502 -0.43 10.81 33.26
N ILE A 503 -0.91 9.61 32.96
CA ILE A 503 -1.80 8.85 33.84
C ILE A 503 -0.92 8.22 34.94
N ARG A 504 -1.21 8.53 36.19
CA ARG A 504 -0.48 8.00 37.34
C ARG A 504 -1.13 6.75 37.90
N PRO A 505 -0.33 5.83 38.48
CA PRO A 505 -0.89 4.80 39.34
C PRO A 505 -1.50 5.48 40.56
N LYS A 506 -2.77 5.20 40.84
CA LYS A 506 -3.41 5.62 42.11
C LYS A 506 -2.93 4.68 43.22
N ARG A 507 -2.64 5.26 44.41
CA ARG A 507 -2.41 4.43 45.58
C ARG A 507 -3.72 3.75 45.95
N TYR A 508 -3.61 2.50 46.37
CA TYR A 508 -4.73 1.74 46.88
C TYR A 508 -4.29 1.08 48.19
N ILE A 509 -4.61 1.72 49.31
CA ILE A 509 -4.32 1.24 50.65
C ILE A 509 -5.64 0.74 51.22
N SER A 510 -5.78 -0.58 51.37
CA SER A 510 -6.91 -1.21 52.04
C SER A 510 -6.57 -1.50 53.49
N ARG A 511 -7.60 -1.60 54.33
CA ARG A 511 -7.44 -2.00 55.73
C ARG A 511 -6.82 -3.39 55.80
N LYS A 512 -5.72 -3.52 56.53
CA LYS A 512 -5.09 -4.83 56.77
C LYS A 512 -5.97 -5.63 57.74
N GLU A 513 -6.12 -6.91 57.49
CA GLU A 513 -6.91 -7.83 58.32
C GLU A 513 -6.25 -8.04 59.69
N VAL A 514 -4.93 -8.02 59.74
CA VAL A 514 -4.13 -8.13 60.98
C VAL A 514 -3.25 -6.88 61.13
N ILE A 515 -3.38 -6.20 62.24
CA ILE A 515 -2.56 -5.06 62.65
C ILE A 515 -1.50 -5.56 63.62
N ILE A 516 -0.24 -5.58 63.19
CA ILE A 516 0.87 -6.11 64.00
C ILE A 516 1.33 -5.09 65.06
N ASN A 517 1.41 -3.82 64.68
CA ASN A 517 1.77 -2.71 65.57
C ASN A 517 0.82 -1.54 65.34
N ASP A 518 0.27 -0.99 66.42
CA ASP A 518 -0.51 0.26 66.36
C ASP A 518 0.46 1.45 66.11
N PRO A 519 0.15 2.38 65.22
CA PRO A 519 1.04 3.51 64.93
C PRO A 519 1.25 4.42 66.13
N ASN A 520 2.49 4.89 66.36
CA ASN A 520 2.77 5.92 67.34
C ASN A 520 2.35 7.31 66.79
N TYR A 521 1.11 7.70 67.03
CA TYR A 521 0.52 8.92 66.51
C TYR A 521 1.25 10.21 66.90
N ALA A 522 1.90 10.26 68.06
CA ALA A 522 2.64 11.44 68.50
C ALA A 522 3.94 11.66 67.73
N GLU A 523 4.68 10.61 67.48
CA GLU A 523 5.88 10.60 66.62
C GLU A 523 5.56 10.89 65.19
N LEU A 524 4.49 10.27 64.67
CA LEU A 524 4.03 10.46 63.29
C LEU A 524 3.50 11.87 63.03
N ALA A 525 2.89 12.53 64.03
CA ALA A 525 2.50 13.94 63.93
C ALA A 525 3.73 14.85 63.71
N GLN A 526 4.83 14.59 64.45
CA GLN A 526 6.10 15.31 64.24
C GLN A 526 6.72 15.05 62.88
N THR A 527 6.66 13.78 62.42
CA THR A 527 7.17 13.40 61.08
C THR A 527 6.35 14.03 59.96
N LEU A 528 5.02 14.16 60.12
CA LEU A 528 4.14 14.87 59.19
C LEU A 528 4.46 16.38 59.15
N ASP A 529 4.84 17.00 60.31
CA ASP A 529 5.31 18.38 60.34
C ASP A 529 6.63 18.56 59.58
N GLN A 530 7.58 17.65 59.78
CA GLN A 530 8.84 17.66 59.04
C GLN A 530 8.60 17.45 57.52
N LEU A 531 7.72 16.52 57.15
CA LEU A 531 7.35 16.28 55.74
C LEU A 531 6.73 17.53 55.10
N SER A 532 5.79 18.18 55.81
CA SER A 532 5.14 19.42 55.36
C SER A 532 6.14 20.57 55.23
N ALA A 533 7.05 20.77 56.22
CA ALA A 533 8.08 21.79 56.19
C ALA A 533 9.07 21.58 55.03
N ASN A 534 9.61 20.36 54.88
CA ASN A 534 10.53 20.02 53.79
C ASN A 534 9.87 20.17 52.41
N ALA A 535 8.61 19.76 52.29
CA ALA A 535 7.85 19.94 51.06
C ALA A 535 7.59 21.41 50.72
N GLN A 536 7.35 22.26 51.74
CA GLN A 536 7.15 23.68 51.55
C GLN A 536 8.45 24.42 51.19
N GLU A 537 9.57 24.05 51.83
CA GLU A 537 10.90 24.59 51.52
C GLU A 537 11.28 24.26 50.08
N TYR A 538 11.12 23.00 49.66
CA TYR A 538 11.39 22.57 48.29
C TYR A 538 10.43 23.23 47.30
N LEU A 539 9.15 23.42 47.64
CA LEU A 539 8.19 24.12 46.80
C LEU A 539 8.60 25.57 46.54
N ASN A 540 9.16 26.24 47.53
CA ASN A 540 9.65 27.61 47.42
C ASN A 540 10.96 27.72 46.62
N ALA A 541 11.83 26.69 46.70
CA ALA A 541 13.07 26.59 45.96
C ALA A 541 12.85 26.34 44.47
N LEU A 542 11.68 25.79 44.04
CA LEU A 542 11.37 25.53 42.67
C LEU A 542 11.10 26.81 41.87
N PRO A 543 11.68 26.98 40.66
CA PRO A 543 11.52 28.20 39.86
C PRO A 543 10.05 28.46 39.49
N ARG A 544 9.71 29.73 39.20
CA ARG A 544 8.34 30.11 38.80
C ARG A 544 7.90 29.35 37.54
N SER A 545 6.61 29.03 37.46
CA SER A 545 6.01 28.27 36.36
C SER A 545 5.88 29.13 35.06
N SER A 546 7.02 29.44 34.45
CA SER A 546 7.13 30.13 33.17
C SER A 546 7.97 29.28 32.19
N LEU A 547 7.89 29.54 30.87
CA LEU A 547 8.75 28.89 29.87
C LEU A 547 10.24 29.07 30.21
N LEU A 548 10.64 30.27 30.65
CA LEU A 548 11.99 30.55 31.11
C LEU A 548 12.36 29.80 32.40
N GLY A 549 11.43 29.62 33.33
CA GLY A 549 11.63 28.79 34.52
C GLY A 549 11.80 27.31 34.18
N TYR A 550 11.07 26.82 33.21
CA TYR A 550 11.21 25.45 32.71
C TYR A 550 12.56 25.21 32.04
N ALA A 551 13.00 26.14 31.19
CA ALA A 551 14.32 26.09 30.56
C ALA A 551 15.44 26.13 31.63
N LYS A 552 15.33 27.02 32.64
CA LYS A 552 16.30 27.13 33.74
C LYS A 552 16.37 25.87 34.61
N TYR A 553 15.24 25.18 34.79
CA TYR A 553 15.20 23.87 35.48
C TYR A 553 15.91 22.79 34.67
N ILE A 554 15.67 22.71 33.35
CA ILE A 554 16.36 21.78 32.46
C ILE A 554 17.86 22.04 32.42
N PHE A 555 18.27 23.31 32.39
CA PHE A 555 19.70 23.69 32.41
C PHE A 555 20.37 23.38 33.76
N ARG A 556 19.65 23.48 34.89
CA ARG A 556 20.19 23.18 36.21
C ARG A 556 20.38 21.69 36.47
N PHE A 557 19.47 20.84 35.99
CA PHE A 557 19.52 19.39 36.22
C PHE A 557 19.95 18.59 35.02
N GLY A 558 20.08 19.21 33.82
CA GLY A 558 20.53 18.60 32.60
C GLY A 558 19.56 17.55 32.02
N LEU A 559 20.02 16.89 30.94
CA LEU A 559 19.40 15.69 30.37
C LEU A 559 19.86 14.42 31.10
N SER A 560 20.61 14.56 32.22
CA SER A 560 21.14 13.44 32.95
C SER A 560 20.04 12.66 33.67
N LYS A 561 20.28 11.37 33.87
CA LYS A 561 19.40 10.48 34.64
C LYS A 561 19.51 10.70 36.16
N ASP A 562 20.12 11.79 36.59
CA ASP A 562 20.39 12.03 37.97
C ASP A 562 19.08 12.22 38.76
N VAL A 563 19.02 11.55 39.89
CA VAL A 563 17.89 11.59 40.80
C VAL A 563 17.96 12.91 41.55
N ASP A 564 16.83 13.58 41.70
CA ASP A 564 16.73 14.79 42.50
C ASP A 564 16.71 14.40 43.98
N VAL A 565 17.82 14.60 44.64
CA VAL A 565 18.06 14.16 46.04
C VAL A 565 17.02 14.75 47.01
N GLU A 566 16.63 16.01 46.82
CA GLU A 566 15.62 16.65 47.68
C GLU A 566 14.23 16.00 47.48
N ALA A 567 13.86 15.74 46.22
CA ALA A 567 12.62 15.05 45.90
C ALA A 567 12.62 13.60 46.41
N GLU A 568 13.77 12.95 46.39
CA GLU A 568 13.95 11.59 46.90
C GLU A 568 13.82 11.53 48.40
N ASN A 569 14.42 12.46 49.12
CA ASN A 569 14.29 12.57 50.56
C ASN A 569 12.84 12.81 51.01
N ILE A 570 12.11 13.72 50.32
CA ILE A 570 10.69 13.95 50.59
C ILE A 570 9.88 12.67 50.30
N ASN A 571 10.17 11.98 49.21
CA ASN A 571 9.49 10.75 48.89
C ASN A 571 9.77 9.62 49.90
N ASN A 572 10.99 9.50 50.41
CA ASN A 572 11.34 8.49 51.39
C ASN A 572 10.61 8.74 52.70
N VAL A 573 10.54 10.00 53.16
CA VAL A 573 9.76 10.36 54.37
C VAL A 573 8.26 10.13 54.16
N LEU A 574 7.75 10.46 52.96
CA LEU A 574 6.35 10.21 52.59
C LEU A 574 6.01 8.73 52.63
N GLU A 575 6.85 7.87 52.02
CA GLU A 575 6.62 6.40 51.98
C GLU A 575 6.68 5.83 53.43
N TYR A 576 7.60 6.29 54.25
CA TYR A 576 7.67 5.89 55.66
C TYR A 576 6.37 6.25 56.40
N VAL A 577 5.88 7.48 56.26
CA VAL A 577 4.61 7.93 56.87
C VAL A 577 3.43 7.09 56.37
N VAL A 578 3.38 6.83 55.05
CA VAL A 578 2.32 6.02 54.45
C VAL A 578 2.36 4.58 54.98
N GLU A 579 3.55 3.99 55.10
CA GLU A 579 3.72 2.63 55.61
C GLU A 579 3.27 2.53 57.08
N CYS A 580 3.71 3.41 57.91
CA CYS A 580 3.34 3.44 59.32
C CYS A 580 1.82 3.66 59.51
N LEU A 581 1.24 4.68 58.86
CA LEU A 581 -0.19 4.98 58.97
C LEU A 581 -1.08 3.96 58.27
N SER A 582 -0.56 3.14 57.34
CA SER A 582 -1.31 2.04 56.71
C SER A 582 -1.75 0.97 57.75
N ASN A 583 -1.13 0.93 58.89
CA ASN A 583 -1.50 0.08 60.03
C ASN A 583 -2.57 0.71 60.94
N SER A 584 -3.01 1.94 60.66
CA SER A 584 -4.05 2.61 61.45
C SER A 584 -5.40 1.91 61.32
N LYS A 585 -6.13 1.84 62.45
CA LYS A 585 -7.52 1.38 62.53
C LYS A 585 -8.52 2.40 62.01
N ASP A 586 -8.09 3.66 61.78
CA ASP A 586 -8.94 4.76 61.38
C ASP A 586 -9.18 4.77 59.85
N ARG A 587 -10.44 4.62 59.46
CA ARG A 587 -10.85 4.62 58.03
C ARG A 587 -10.62 5.97 57.36
N GLN A 588 -10.70 7.08 58.09
CA GLN A 588 -10.50 8.39 57.51
C GLN A 588 -9.03 8.64 57.17
N ILE A 589 -8.12 8.21 58.01
CA ILE A 589 -6.68 8.26 57.72
C ILE A 589 -6.34 7.40 56.52
N LEU A 590 -6.87 6.18 56.44
CA LEU A 590 -6.65 5.29 55.26
C LEU A 590 -7.20 5.90 53.95
N HIS A 591 -8.29 6.65 54.04
CA HIS A 591 -8.83 7.35 52.86
C HIS A 591 -7.87 8.44 52.40
N TRP A 592 -7.41 9.32 53.28
CA TRP A 592 -6.48 10.40 52.94
C TRP A 592 -5.11 9.90 52.47
N LEU A 593 -4.65 8.74 52.94
CA LEU A 593 -3.43 8.11 52.44
C LEU A 593 -3.51 7.73 50.98
N ASN A 594 -4.70 7.37 50.46
CA ASN A 594 -4.90 7.06 49.05
C ASN A 594 -4.79 8.32 48.15
N ASP A 595 -4.99 9.51 48.70
CA ASP A 595 -4.90 10.77 47.98
C ASP A 595 -3.46 11.30 47.89
N TYR A 596 -2.49 10.70 48.58
CA TYR A 596 -1.08 11.06 48.42
C TYR A 596 -0.56 10.65 47.03
N PRO A 597 0.12 11.59 46.36
CA PRO A 597 0.70 11.30 45.05
C PRO A 597 1.89 10.32 45.14
N VAL A 598 2.08 9.51 44.11
CA VAL A 598 3.34 8.79 43.91
C VAL A 598 4.31 9.77 43.24
N MET A 599 5.35 10.22 43.99
CA MET A 599 6.31 11.19 43.45
C MET A 599 7.24 10.54 42.41
N ASP A 600 7.52 11.25 41.33
CA ASP A 600 8.55 10.87 40.36
C ASP A 600 9.86 11.60 40.75
N THR A 601 10.85 10.85 41.19
CA THR A 601 12.15 11.36 41.66
C THR A 601 13.13 11.64 40.52
N HIS A 602 12.80 11.22 39.27
CA HIS A 602 13.64 11.51 38.10
C HIS A 602 13.43 12.93 37.58
N SER A 603 14.52 13.70 37.47
CA SER A 603 14.55 15.15 37.30
C SER A 603 13.89 15.71 36.04
N PHE A 604 13.79 14.94 34.95
CA PHE A 604 13.56 15.51 33.61
C PHE A 604 12.10 15.76 33.20
N ARG A 605 11.09 15.01 33.69
CA ARG A 605 9.80 14.98 32.97
C ARG A 605 8.60 15.72 33.54
N PHE A 606 8.63 16.21 34.81
CA PHE A 606 7.36 16.63 35.42
C PHE A 606 7.37 17.85 36.33
N TYR A 607 8.17 18.86 36.04
CA TYR A 607 8.27 20.09 36.80
C TYR A 607 6.91 20.73 37.23
N ARG A 608 5.97 20.91 36.30
CA ARG A 608 4.62 21.44 36.61
C ARG A 608 3.84 20.54 37.56
N ARG A 609 4.02 19.24 37.47
CA ARG A 609 3.33 18.26 38.31
C ARG A 609 3.92 18.17 39.68
N ARG A 610 5.24 18.30 39.82
CA ARG A 610 5.91 18.32 41.09
C ARG A 610 5.35 19.39 42.02
N LYS A 611 5.15 20.60 41.51
CA LYS A 611 4.50 21.68 42.31
C LYS A 611 3.10 21.30 42.78
N LYS A 612 2.32 20.63 41.95
CA LYS A 612 0.97 20.18 42.31
C LYS A 612 1.04 19.08 43.38
N ASP A 613 2.00 18.16 43.22
CA ASP A 613 2.19 17.03 44.13
C ASP A 613 2.62 17.53 45.54
N LEU A 614 3.59 18.44 45.61
CA LEU A 614 4.02 19.04 46.85
C LEU A 614 2.88 19.75 47.58
N LYS A 615 2.03 20.49 46.84
CA LYS A 615 0.84 21.11 47.43
C LYS A 615 -0.13 20.09 48.02
N ILE A 616 -0.36 18.97 47.32
CA ILE A 616 -1.22 17.90 47.81
C ILE A 616 -0.60 17.22 49.03
N ILE A 617 0.73 17.00 49.04
CA ILE A 617 1.44 16.42 50.17
C ILE A 617 1.28 17.34 51.40
N ILE A 618 1.53 18.65 51.26
CA ILE A 618 1.38 19.62 52.35
C ILE A 618 -0.04 19.61 52.88
N GLN A 619 -1.04 19.75 52.01
CA GLN A 619 -2.45 19.80 52.41
C GLN A 619 -2.92 18.54 53.13
N ASN A 620 -2.57 17.35 52.59
CA ASN A 620 -2.97 16.07 53.19
C ASN A 620 -2.23 15.82 54.50
N SER A 621 -0.94 16.20 54.59
CA SER A 621 -0.17 16.08 55.84
C SER A 621 -0.76 16.94 56.95
N GLU A 622 -1.16 18.18 56.65
CA GLU A 622 -1.83 19.05 57.61
C GLU A 622 -3.20 18.51 58.05
N THR A 623 -3.98 17.96 57.09
CA THR A 623 -5.29 17.38 57.36
C THR A 623 -5.17 16.17 58.30
N ILE A 624 -4.27 15.24 57.98
CA ILE A 624 -4.03 14.04 58.78
C ILE A 624 -3.51 14.41 60.15
N LYS A 625 -2.57 15.35 60.24
CA LYS A 625 -2.00 15.86 61.51
C LYS A 625 -3.09 16.44 62.41
N ASN A 626 -3.93 17.35 61.88
CA ASN A 626 -5.01 17.98 62.65
C ASN A 626 -6.01 16.95 63.19
N HIS A 627 -6.30 15.90 62.39
CA HIS A 627 -7.15 14.80 62.82
C HIS A 627 -6.50 13.97 63.94
N ILE A 628 -5.20 13.69 63.84
CA ILE A 628 -4.43 12.99 64.87
C ILE A 628 -4.41 13.79 66.18
N TYR A 629 -4.12 15.12 66.15
CA TYR A 629 -4.15 15.96 67.32
C TYR A 629 -5.54 16.07 67.97
N GLY A 630 -6.61 16.17 67.16
CA GLY A 630 -7.98 16.15 67.66
C GLY A 630 -8.32 14.86 68.42
N LYS A 631 -7.79 13.72 67.98
CA LYS A 631 -7.94 12.43 68.65
C LYS A 631 -7.10 12.32 69.91
N ILE A 632 -5.87 12.82 69.92
CA ILE A 632 -5.01 12.83 71.15
C ILE A 632 -5.66 13.66 72.21
N LEU A 633 -6.21 14.85 71.89
CA LEU A 633 -6.91 15.72 72.82
C LEU A 633 -8.25 15.16 73.32
N SER A 634 -8.90 14.28 72.55
CA SER A 634 -10.17 13.63 72.94
C SER A 634 -9.99 12.38 73.82
N VAL A 635 -8.74 11.91 74.00
CA VAL A 635 -8.37 10.73 74.82
C VAL A 635 -7.71 11.16 76.11
N GLN A 636 -7.25 12.42 76.22
CA GLN A 636 -6.87 13.10 77.52
C GLN A 636 -8.13 13.71 78.16
#